data_2541a38d563904d3665d2781c87bd0b3
#
_entry.id   2541a38d563904d3665d2781c87bd0b3
#
_cell.length_a   1.000
_cell.length_b   1.000
_cell.length_c   1.000
_cell.angle_alpha   90.00
_cell.angle_beta   90.00
_cell.angle_gamma   90.00
#
_symmetry.space_group_name_H-M   'P 1'
#
loop_
_entity.id
_entity.type
_entity.pdbx_description
1 polymer ?
#
loop_
_entity_poly.entity_id
_entity_poly.type
_entity_poly.pdbx_seq_one_letter_code
_entity_poly.pdbx_strand_id
1 'polypeptide(L)'
;PESLAELKTLDPCCGSGHFLVAALLMLVPMRMELESLSARDAVDAVLRDNLNGLEIDQRCVELAAFALALTAWRYPGTGGYRKLPELHLACSGLPISVAKEEWKALGLGKKNLTIALDWLYDSFKDAPILGSLLDPTRTSAAKIAQWEELSEALNQALAQEGSEEQHETAVTAQGLAKAAILLGDRYHWVITNVPYLSRAKQHTKLQEFCTANYPAAQSDLATVFLERCLKLCTEGGNTSNVLPQNWLFLTRYRKLRENLLKNNRWHLIARLGEGGFESSAAAGAFVALLSLSRGGSSIYPQDILSVNQGSDSHQIRGVDASTQRAVTEKAKRLMSGEIKSSEQSQQLINPDSRITLEISDESSLLSENAICPRGVVTGDGDRWTSYFWELNQLNEWRFFQGATTQSRFFSGLEKVVDWSLQGKGMLRPGRDNLALGRPGVNVSLMRELPVTLYMGNFYDQTTASITPLDSRDLLPLFAFCMSNSFSVEIRKIDQKLNVTPATLIKIAFDLDYWKKIAAEEYPHGLPKPYANDPTQWIFHGHPCGSVIWNEETKWTTHGPLRTDDTVLQVAIARLLGYRWPAELDAEMELAEEQREWINRCEGVLGHADRDGIVCLPAVRGERRAVDRLEVLLADAYGDQWSATTRSKLLESVDHAGKDLGSWLSDKFFIQHCKLFQNRPFIWHIWDGLKDGFSALVNYHKLDYKSLETLTYTYLGDWITQQKKQISEGIDGAEARLAAAEALQKSLELILEGEEPYDIFVRWKPLEEQPIGWHPDLNDGVRLNIRP
;
A
#
# COMPACT_ATOMS: atom_id res chain seq x y z
N PRO A 1 15.08 21.27 -37.16
CA PRO A 1 14.85 22.61 -37.74
C PRO A 1 16.18 23.22 -38.11
N GLU A 2 16.20 23.98 -39.18
CA GLU A 2 17.42 24.73 -39.61
C GLU A 2 17.52 26.08 -38.90
N SER A 3 16.37 26.57 -38.36
CA SER A 3 16.28 27.82 -37.63
C SER A 3 15.34 27.68 -36.41
N LEU A 4 15.40 28.61 -35.45
CA LEU A 4 14.44 28.66 -34.33
C LEU A 4 13.02 28.96 -34.79
N ALA A 5 12.83 29.64 -35.91
CA ALA A 5 11.52 29.89 -36.51
C ALA A 5 10.79 28.60 -36.91
N GLU A 6 11.53 27.57 -37.31
CA GLU A 6 11.00 26.29 -37.71
C GLU A 6 10.77 25.33 -36.53
N LEU A 7 11.27 25.66 -35.32
CA LEU A 7 11.14 24.81 -34.13
C LEU A 7 9.70 24.79 -33.65
N LYS A 8 8.95 23.73 -33.98
CA LYS A 8 7.60 23.50 -33.49
C LYS A 8 7.62 22.76 -32.17
N THR A 9 7.02 23.37 -31.15
CA THR A 9 6.83 22.78 -29.79
C THR A 9 5.37 22.44 -29.58
N LEU A 10 5.06 21.28 -28.98
CA LEU A 10 3.70 20.87 -28.61
C LEU A 10 3.64 20.47 -27.14
N ASP A 11 2.61 20.94 -26.45
CA ASP A 11 2.10 20.34 -25.21
C ASP A 11 0.76 19.66 -25.51
N PRO A 12 0.69 18.29 -25.61
CA PRO A 12 -0.55 17.58 -25.94
C PRO A 12 -1.53 17.43 -24.76
N CYS A 13 -1.16 17.87 -23.55
CA CYS A 13 -1.97 17.90 -22.31
C CYS A 13 -1.68 19.19 -21.54
N CYS A 14 -1.87 20.34 -22.21
CA CYS A 14 -1.30 21.61 -21.74
C CYS A 14 -1.91 22.13 -20.44
N GLY A 15 -3.06 21.62 -20.00
CA GLY A 15 -3.72 22.11 -18.81
C GLY A 15 -3.91 23.64 -18.89
N SER A 16 -3.48 24.35 -17.84
CA SER A 16 -3.49 25.82 -17.81
C SER A 16 -2.26 26.50 -18.45
N GLY A 17 -1.47 25.75 -19.25
CA GLY A 17 -0.42 26.31 -20.12
C GLY A 17 0.96 26.53 -19.46
N HIS A 18 1.25 25.95 -18.32
CA HIS A 18 2.51 26.17 -17.58
C HIS A 18 3.77 25.84 -18.40
N PHE A 19 3.78 24.69 -19.12
CA PHE A 19 4.92 24.32 -19.96
C PHE A 19 5.04 25.20 -21.20
N LEU A 20 3.90 25.63 -21.77
CA LEU A 20 3.90 26.56 -22.90
C LEU A 20 4.44 27.94 -22.49
N VAL A 21 4.07 28.43 -21.29
CA VAL A 21 4.62 29.67 -20.72
C VAL A 21 6.13 29.52 -20.49
N ALA A 22 6.58 28.40 -19.93
CA ALA A 22 8.00 28.14 -19.73
C ALA A 22 8.76 28.12 -21.07
N ALA A 23 8.22 27.45 -22.09
CA ALA A 23 8.79 27.41 -23.45
C ALA A 23 8.84 28.83 -24.08
N LEU A 24 7.78 29.66 -23.90
CA LEU A 24 7.78 31.04 -24.33
C LEU A 24 8.95 31.82 -23.73
N LEU A 25 9.10 31.75 -22.39
CA LEU A 25 10.16 32.45 -21.66
C LEU A 25 11.57 31.96 -22.02
N MET A 26 11.73 30.71 -22.46
CA MET A 26 13.00 30.16 -22.96
C MET A 26 13.30 30.60 -24.39
N LEU A 27 12.32 30.54 -25.28
CA LEU A 27 12.53 30.77 -26.71
C LEU A 27 12.65 32.26 -27.08
N VAL A 28 11.95 33.15 -26.35
CA VAL A 28 11.98 34.59 -26.65
C VAL A 28 13.40 35.16 -26.59
N PRO A 29 14.19 35.05 -25.51
CA PRO A 29 15.54 35.55 -25.47
C PRO A 29 16.46 34.94 -26.55
N MET A 30 16.25 33.64 -26.89
CA MET A 30 17.01 32.98 -27.93
C MET A 30 16.74 33.59 -29.32
N ARG A 31 15.47 33.88 -29.66
CA ARG A 31 15.10 34.53 -30.91
C ARG A 31 15.52 35.99 -30.95
N MET A 32 15.49 36.71 -29.81
CA MET A 32 16.02 38.08 -29.71
C MET A 32 17.51 38.11 -30.06
N GLU A 33 18.28 37.18 -29.55
CA GLU A 33 19.73 37.10 -29.79
C GLU A 33 20.08 36.61 -31.21
N LEU A 34 19.50 35.51 -31.63
CA LEU A 34 19.88 34.84 -32.91
C LEU A 34 19.29 35.58 -34.14
N GLU A 35 18.09 36.17 -34.00
CA GLU A 35 17.37 36.79 -35.12
C GLU A 35 17.39 38.32 -35.03
N SER A 36 18.05 38.89 -33.98
CA SER A 36 18.13 40.36 -33.70
C SER A 36 16.75 41.01 -33.62
N LEU A 37 15.75 40.29 -33.08
CA LEU A 37 14.39 40.78 -32.93
C LEU A 37 14.26 41.67 -31.68
N SER A 38 13.33 42.67 -31.74
CA SER A 38 12.90 43.36 -30.55
C SER A 38 12.17 42.36 -29.59
N ALA A 39 12.09 42.66 -28.29
CA ALA A 39 11.35 41.81 -27.33
C ALA A 39 9.90 41.58 -27.78
N ARG A 40 9.27 42.62 -28.34
CA ARG A 40 7.91 42.54 -28.87
C ARG A 40 7.80 41.57 -30.05
N ASP A 41 8.67 41.77 -31.05
CA ASP A 41 8.64 40.96 -32.26
C ASP A 41 9.04 39.49 -31.99
N ALA A 42 9.95 39.26 -31.04
CA ALA A 42 10.36 37.94 -30.63
C ALA A 42 9.22 37.22 -29.89
N VAL A 43 8.51 37.89 -28.97
CA VAL A 43 7.32 37.29 -28.31
C VAL A 43 6.26 36.91 -29.33
N ASP A 44 5.94 37.83 -30.28
CA ASP A 44 4.91 37.59 -31.30
C ASP A 44 5.34 36.44 -32.23
N ALA A 45 6.60 36.37 -32.58
CA ALA A 45 7.18 35.32 -33.42
C ALA A 45 7.13 33.96 -32.71
N VAL A 46 7.48 33.86 -31.41
CA VAL A 46 7.40 32.61 -30.64
C VAL A 46 5.97 32.12 -30.50
N LEU A 47 5.01 33.03 -30.21
CA LEU A 47 3.60 32.68 -30.16
C LEU A 47 3.05 32.14 -31.46
N ARG A 48 3.46 32.73 -32.60
CA ARG A 48 2.97 32.38 -33.94
C ARG A 48 3.62 31.12 -34.50
N ASP A 49 4.94 30.97 -34.30
CA ASP A 49 5.73 29.97 -35.06
C ASP A 49 6.04 28.71 -34.20
N ASN A 50 6.20 28.87 -32.90
CA ASN A 50 6.82 27.84 -32.08
C ASN A 50 5.87 27.10 -31.15
N LEU A 51 4.81 27.74 -30.62
CA LEU A 51 4.01 27.17 -29.52
C LEU A 51 2.69 26.57 -30.00
N ASN A 52 2.45 25.31 -29.63
CA ASN A 52 1.21 24.60 -29.92
C ASN A 52 0.73 23.87 -28.65
N GLY A 53 -0.58 23.84 -28.40
CA GLY A 53 -1.16 23.19 -27.22
C GLY A 53 -2.46 22.48 -27.51
N LEU A 54 -2.63 21.32 -26.87
CA LEU A 54 -3.86 20.55 -26.88
C LEU A 54 -4.29 20.23 -25.46
N GLU A 55 -5.59 20.26 -25.21
CA GLU A 55 -6.16 19.89 -23.93
C GLU A 55 -7.54 19.25 -24.13
N ILE A 56 -7.93 18.34 -23.27
CA ILE A 56 -9.24 17.66 -23.32
C ILE A 56 -10.38 18.53 -22.76
N ASP A 57 -10.07 19.41 -21.81
CA ASP A 57 -11.02 20.33 -21.17
C ASP A 57 -10.92 21.74 -21.80
N GLN A 58 -12.01 22.22 -22.39
CA GLN A 58 -12.09 23.53 -23.03
C GLN A 58 -11.72 24.69 -22.07
N ARG A 59 -12.11 24.60 -20.80
CA ARG A 59 -11.79 25.64 -19.79
C ARG A 59 -10.31 25.76 -19.55
N CYS A 60 -9.59 24.64 -19.61
CA CYS A 60 -8.13 24.64 -19.48
C CYS A 60 -7.46 25.26 -20.70
N VAL A 61 -7.98 25.04 -21.91
CA VAL A 61 -7.51 25.73 -23.14
C VAL A 61 -7.63 27.25 -23.00
N GLU A 62 -8.74 27.75 -22.48
CA GLU A 62 -8.95 29.18 -22.25
C GLU A 62 -8.01 29.75 -21.20
N LEU A 63 -7.76 29.00 -20.11
CA LEU A 63 -6.78 29.37 -19.09
C LEU A 63 -5.35 29.40 -19.66
N ALA A 64 -5.00 28.44 -20.52
CA ALA A 64 -3.69 28.40 -21.19
C ALA A 64 -3.52 29.60 -22.15
N ALA A 65 -4.56 29.93 -22.91
CA ALA A 65 -4.57 31.11 -23.77
C ALA A 65 -4.37 32.40 -22.95
N PHE A 66 -5.09 32.54 -21.84
CA PHE A 66 -4.94 33.69 -20.93
C PHE A 66 -3.54 33.76 -20.33
N ALA A 67 -2.99 32.63 -19.88
CA ALA A 67 -1.65 32.57 -19.27
C ALA A 67 -0.55 32.99 -20.27
N LEU A 68 -0.64 32.52 -21.52
CA LEU A 68 0.28 32.94 -22.60
C LEU A 68 0.11 34.43 -22.93
N ALA A 69 -1.12 34.91 -23.08
CA ALA A 69 -1.39 36.29 -23.37
C ALA A 69 -0.86 37.22 -22.25
N LEU A 70 -1.15 36.89 -21.00
CA LEU A 70 -0.68 37.66 -19.84
C LEU A 70 0.85 37.70 -19.78
N THR A 71 1.50 36.59 -20.04
CA THR A 71 2.98 36.50 -20.07
C THR A 71 3.55 37.35 -21.20
N ALA A 72 2.96 37.29 -22.39
CA ALA A 72 3.36 38.10 -23.55
C ALA A 72 3.22 39.62 -23.30
N TRP A 73 2.14 40.03 -22.66
CA TRP A 73 1.92 41.47 -22.30
C TRP A 73 2.86 41.96 -21.21
N ARG A 74 3.22 41.08 -20.27
CA ARG A 74 4.09 41.39 -19.12
C ARG A 74 5.57 41.20 -19.43
N TYR A 75 5.92 40.60 -20.56
CA TYR A 75 7.33 40.40 -20.92
C TYR A 75 8.07 41.76 -21.04
N PRO A 76 9.25 41.88 -20.43
CA PRO A 76 10.00 43.14 -20.47
C PRO A 76 10.23 43.67 -21.88
N GLY A 77 9.98 44.96 -22.14
CA GLY A 77 10.20 45.57 -23.45
C GLY A 77 9.09 45.40 -24.50
N THR A 78 7.97 44.72 -24.18
CA THR A 78 6.86 44.50 -25.13
C THR A 78 5.83 45.62 -25.19
N GLY A 79 5.87 46.60 -24.29
CA GLY A 79 4.96 47.75 -24.27
C GLY A 79 3.56 47.46 -23.68
N GLY A 80 3.34 46.32 -23.05
CA GLY A 80 2.10 45.99 -22.34
C GLY A 80 0.98 45.39 -23.24
N TYR A 81 -0.28 45.69 -22.89
CA TYR A 81 -1.46 45.17 -23.57
C TYR A 81 -1.51 45.56 -25.06
N ARG A 82 -1.71 44.57 -25.93
CA ARG A 82 -1.87 44.70 -27.37
C ARG A 82 -2.57 43.52 -27.98
N LYS A 83 -2.99 43.60 -29.22
CA LYS A 83 -3.44 42.43 -30.01
C LYS A 83 -2.25 41.50 -30.23
N LEU A 84 -2.40 40.25 -29.88
CA LEU A 84 -1.42 39.19 -30.07
C LEU A 84 -1.72 38.39 -31.35
N PRO A 85 -0.73 37.66 -31.90
CA PRO A 85 -0.97 36.68 -32.96
C PRO A 85 -1.99 35.63 -32.51
N GLU A 86 -2.57 34.93 -33.48
CA GLU A 86 -3.43 33.78 -33.18
C GLU A 86 -2.62 32.69 -32.43
N LEU A 87 -3.20 32.18 -31.35
CA LEU A 87 -2.58 31.13 -30.55
C LEU A 87 -2.98 29.76 -31.12
N HIS A 88 -2.01 28.88 -31.28
CA HIS A 88 -2.23 27.52 -31.73
C HIS A 88 -2.61 26.58 -30.57
N LEU A 89 -3.76 26.89 -29.96
CA LEU A 89 -4.36 26.08 -28.90
C LEU A 89 -5.69 25.52 -29.36
N ALA A 90 -5.96 24.23 -29.02
CA ALA A 90 -7.24 23.59 -29.35
C ALA A 90 -7.71 22.62 -28.26
N CYS A 91 -9.04 22.47 -28.14
CA CYS A 91 -9.65 21.46 -27.31
C CYS A 91 -9.77 20.15 -28.08
N SER A 92 -9.06 19.11 -27.62
CA SER A 92 -9.10 17.76 -28.22
C SER A 92 -10.27 16.91 -27.71
N GLY A 93 -11.04 17.41 -26.74
CA GLY A 93 -12.11 16.68 -26.07
C GLY A 93 -13.52 17.21 -26.32
N LEU A 94 -13.70 18.09 -27.33
CA LEU A 94 -15.03 18.63 -27.62
C LEU A 94 -16.05 17.54 -27.98
N PRO A 95 -17.23 17.50 -27.33
CA PRO A 95 -18.27 16.55 -27.65
C PRO A 95 -18.99 16.93 -28.95
N ILE A 96 -19.35 15.94 -29.74
CA ILE A 96 -20.24 16.13 -30.87
C ILE A 96 -21.65 15.80 -30.41
N SER A 97 -22.52 16.82 -30.29
CA SER A 97 -23.87 16.68 -29.70
C SER A 97 -24.94 16.38 -30.76
N VAL A 98 -24.64 16.55 -32.04
CA VAL A 98 -25.62 16.43 -33.17
C VAL A 98 -25.47 15.11 -33.91
N ALA A 99 -26.50 14.69 -34.60
CA ALA A 99 -26.50 13.51 -35.46
C ALA A 99 -25.53 13.69 -36.64
N LYS A 100 -25.04 12.58 -37.17
CA LYS A 100 -24.01 12.59 -38.24
C LYS A 100 -24.50 13.30 -39.52
N GLU A 101 -25.77 13.20 -39.84
CA GLU A 101 -26.40 13.83 -41.00
C GLU A 101 -26.50 15.36 -40.85
N GLU A 102 -26.81 15.85 -39.67
CA GLU A 102 -26.84 17.28 -39.34
C GLU A 102 -25.41 17.87 -39.39
N TRP A 103 -24.44 17.11 -38.87
CA TRP A 103 -23.03 17.46 -38.94
C TRP A 103 -22.56 17.61 -40.39
N LYS A 104 -22.94 16.71 -41.27
CA LYS A 104 -22.65 16.77 -42.73
C LYS A 104 -23.31 17.96 -43.45
N ALA A 105 -24.47 18.38 -42.96
CA ALA A 105 -25.18 19.53 -43.54
C ALA A 105 -24.38 20.84 -43.48
N LEU A 106 -23.47 20.98 -42.51
CA LEU A 106 -22.49 22.10 -42.46
C LEU A 106 -21.66 22.24 -43.75
N GLY A 107 -21.56 21.18 -44.56
CA GLY A 107 -20.83 21.16 -45.83
C GLY A 107 -21.46 21.93 -46.98
N LEU A 108 -22.66 22.50 -46.76
CA LEU A 108 -23.37 23.36 -47.69
C LEU A 108 -23.41 22.77 -49.15
N GLY A 109 -23.50 21.44 -49.28
CA GLY A 109 -23.55 20.73 -50.53
C GLY A 109 -22.21 20.61 -51.28
N LYS A 110 -21.12 21.11 -50.75
CA LYS A 110 -19.77 20.95 -51.30
C LYS A 110 -19.25 19.52 -50.98
N LYS A 111 -19.06 18.67 -51.98
CA LYS A 111 -18.74 17.24 -51.83
C LYS A 111 -17.48 16.99 -50.99
N ASN A 112 -16.41 17.77 -51.24
CA ASN A 112 -15.13 17.60 -50.52
C ASN A 112 -15.27 17.99 -49.04
N LEU A 113 -16.04 19.05 -48.71
CA LEU A 113 -16.29 19.50 -47.36
C LEU A 113 -17.14 18.50 -46.58
N THR A 114 -18.18 17.94 -47.24
CA THR A 114 -19.05 16.89 -46.63
C THR A 114 -18.23 15.62 -46.30
N ILE A 115 -17.27 15.23 -47.18
CA ILE A 115 -16.36 14.10 -46.93
C ILE A 115 -15.44 14.40 -45.74
N ALA A 116 -14.90 15.62 -45.68
CA ALA A 116 -14.04 16.04 -44.57
C ALA A 116 -14.78 16.09 -43.23
N LEU A 117 -16.02 16.59 -43.21
CA LEU A 117 -16.89 16.61 -42.03
C LEU A 117 -17.28 15.20 -41.58
N ASP A 118 -17.60 14.30 -42.53
CA ASP A 118 -17.90 12.90 -42.24
C ASP A 118 -16.73 12.20 -41.57
N TRP A 119 -15.54 12.42 -42.09
CA TRP A 119 -14.33 11.89 -41.52
C TRP A 119 -14.00 12.52 -40.15
N LEU A 120 -14.19 13.82 -39.99
CA LEU A 120 -14.00 14.51 -38.70
C LEU A 120 -14.93 13.93 -37.63
N TYR A 121 -16.22 13.70 -37.98
CA TYR A 121 -17.17 13.06 -37.08
C TYR A 121 -16.70 11.67 -36.64
N ASP A 122 -16.35 10.79 -37.56
CA ASP A 122 -15.94 9.42 -37.25
C ASP A 122 -14.65 9.38 -36.47
N SER A 123 -13.74 10.33 -36.68
CA SER A 123 -12.46 10.42 -35.97
C SER A 123 -12.61 10.95 -34.56
N PHE A 124 -13.56 11.86 -34.29
CA PHE A 124 -13.69 12.59 -33.02
C PHE A 124 -14.92 12.24 -32.18
N LYS A 125 -15.77 11.30 -32.62
CA LYS A 125 -16.95 10.86 -31.83
C LYS A 125 -16.61 10.42 -30.39
N ASP A 126 -15.41 9.91 -30.14
CA ASP A 126 -14.91 9.49 -28.83
C ASP A 126 -13.89 10.50 -28.23
N ALA A 127 -13.85 11.72 -28.76
CA ALA A 127 -12.94 12.79 -28.33
C ALA A 127 -13.00 13.11 -26.82
N PRO A 128 -14.18 13.17 -26.18
CA PRO A 128 -14.26 13.43 -24.73
C PRO A 128 -13.58 12.38 -23.85
N ILE A 129 -13.33 11.17 -24.39
CA ILE A 129 -12.68 10.05 -23.67
C ILE A 129 -11.20 9.92 -24.08
N LEU A 130 -10.89 10.12 -25.35
CA LEU A 130 -9.59 9.83 -25.94
C LEU A 130 -8.70 11.08 -26.05
N GLY A 131 -9.28 12.26 -26.25
CA GLY A 131 -8.54 13.52 -26.34
C GLY A 131 -7.35 13.44 -27.29
N SER A 132 -6.19 13.84 -26.83
CA SER A 132 -4.94 13.88 -27.64
C SER A 132 -4.36 12.50 -28.00
N LEU A 133 -4.96 11.40 -27.56
CA LEU A 133 -4.62 10.05 -28.02
C LEU A 133 -5.14 9.77 -29.42
N LEU A 134 -6.14 10.52 -29.90
CA LEU A 134 -6.65 10.42 -31.25
C LEU A 134 -5.54 10.68 -32.28
N ASP A 135 -5.55 9.91 -33.35
CA ASP A 135 -4.62 10.06 -34.48
C ASP A 135 -5.41 10.17 -35.78
N PRO A 136 -5.69 11.42 -36.19
CA PRO A 136 -6.47 11.67 -37.39
C PRO A 136 -5.74 11.22 -38.69
N THR A 137 -4.43 10.99 -38.64
CA THR A 137 -3.66 10.58 -39.85
C THR A 137 -3.80 9.10 -40.21
N ARG A 138 -4.42 8.30 -39.37
CA ARG A 138 -4.56 6.84 -39.56
C ARG A 138 -5.53 6.42 -40.65
N THR A 139 -6.39 7.31 -41.12
CA THR A 139 -7.36 7.02 -42.18
C THR A 139 -6.93 7.52 -43.55
N SER A 140 -7.30 6.81 -44.60
CA SER A 140 -7.06 7.23 -45.98
C SER A 140 -7.70 8.58 -46.34
N ALA A 141 -8.76 8.95 -45.68
CA ALA A 141 -9.44 10.23 -45.79
C ALA A 141 -8.61 11.42 -45.33
N ALA A 142 -7.67 11.22 -44.40
CA ALA A 142 -6.73 12.25 -43.95
C ALA A 142 -5.84 12.81 -45.08
N LYS A 143 -5.61 12.02 -46.12
CA LYS A 143 -4.80 12.44 -47.30
C LYS A 143 -5.61 13.30 -48.30
N ILE A 144 -6.94 13.31 -48.15
CA ILE A 144 -7.86 13.99 -49.07
C ILE A 144 -8.36 15.30 -48.45
N ALA A 145 -8.36 15.43 -47.14
CA ALA A 145 -8.82 16.60 -46.42
C ALA A 145 -7.77 17.72 -46.52
N GLN A 146 -8.07 18.77 -47.28
CA GLN A 146 -7.33 20.04 -47.21
C GLN A 146 -7.86 20.84 -46.01
N TRP A 147 -7.16 20.76 -44.90
CA TRP A 147 -7.53 21.37 -43.62
C TRP A 147 -7.73 22.89 -43.67
N GLU A 148 -6.92 23.57 -44.47
CA GLU A 148 -7.04 25.00 -44.67
C GLU A 148 -8.35 25.36 -45.39
N GLU A 149 -8.73 24.61 -46.42
CA GLU A 149 -10.01 24.79 -47.11
C GLU A 149 -11.23 24.45 -46.17
N LEU A 150 -11.06 23.46 -45.29
CA LEU A 150 -12.09 23.11 -44.29
C LEU A 150 -12.28 24.26 -43.27
N SER A 151 -11.19 24.79 -42.77
CA SER A 151 -11.22 25.91 -41.79
C SER A 151 -11.86 27.17 -42.43
N GLU A 152 -11.48 27.48 -43.63
CA GLU A 152 -12.03 28.64 -44.39
C GLU A 152 -13.55 28.46 -44.69
N ALA A 153 -13.94 27.26 -45.08
CA ALA A 153 -15.36 26.95 -45.36
C ALA A 153 -16.22 26.96 -44.07
N LEU A 154 -15.68 26.50 -42.95
CA LEU A 154 -16.34 26.58 -41.64
C LEU A 154 -16.46 28.05 -41.18
N ASN A 155 -15.45 28.88 -41.41
CA ASN A 155 -15.55 30.32 -41.14
C ASN A 155 -16.64 31.00 -42.02
N GLN A 156 -16.79 30.59 -43.28
CA GLN A 156 -17.86 31.06 -44.14
C GLN A 156 -19.26 30.59 -43.65
N ALA A 157 -19.34 29.34 -43.17
CA ALA A 157 -20.60 28.80 -42.60
C ALA A 157 -21.03 29.54 -41.30
N LEU A 158 -20.06 29.91 -40.45
CA LEU A 158 -20.28 30.71 -39.27
C LEU A 158 -20.73 32.16 -39.53
N ALA A 159 -20.35 32.72 -40.68
CA ALA A 159 -20.76 34.04 -41.13
C ALA A 159 -22.18 34.10 -41.71
N GLN A 160 -22.82 32.95 -41.96
CA GLN A 160 -24.20 32.91 -42.47
C GLN A 160 -25.19 32.95 -41.30
N GLU A 161 -26.36 33.63 -41.51
CA GLU A 161 -27.45 33.64 -40.54
C GLU A 161 -28.08 32.23 -40.46
N GLY A 162 -27.81 31.54 -39.33
CA GLY A 162 -28.35 30.21 -39.03
C GLY A 162 -29.02 30.17 -37.64
N SER A 163 -29.64 29.05 -37.31
CA SER A 163 -30.14 28.84 -35.93
C SER A 163 -29.02 28.80 -34.93
N GLU A 164 -29.30 29.08 -33.63
CA GLU A 164 -28.34 29.05 -32.53
C GLU A 164 -27.66 27.67 -32.45
N GLU A 165 -28.39 26.58 -32.65
CA GLU A 165 -27.90 25.20 -32.72
C GLU A 165 -26.90 24.93 -33.87
N GLN A 166 -27.17 25.53 -35.07
CA GLN A 166 -26.29 25.43 -36.21
C GLN A 166 -24.99 26.22 -35.98
N HIS A 167 -25.08 27.33 -35.30
CA HIS A 167 -23.94 28.15 -34.93
C HIS A 167 -23.02 27.42 -33.91
N GLU A 168 -23.60 26.81 -32.86
CA GLU A 168 -22.87 26.01 -31.87
C GLU A 168 -22.20 24.80 -32.51
N THR A 169 -22.90 24.14 -33.44
CA THR A 169 -22.33 22.99 -34.17
C THR A 169 -21.16 23.39 -35.06
N ALA A 170 -21.24 24.54 -35.73
CA ALA A 170 -20.18 25.06 -36.56
C ALA A 170 -18.94 25.50 -35.72
N VAL A 171 -19.14 26.10 -34.55
CA VAL A 171 -18.05 26.42 -33.59
C VAL A 171 -17.36 25.15 -33.11
N THR A 172 -18.11 24.12 -32.78
CA THR A 172 -17.57 22.80 -32.38
C THR A 172 -16.78 22.17 -33.51
N ALA A 173 -17.29 22.20 -34.76
CA ALA A 173 -16.59 21.69 -35.92
C ALA A 173 -15.27 22.43 -36.18
N GLN A 174 -15.25 23.75 -36.03
CA GLN A 174 -14.05 24.55 -36.13
C GLN A 174 -13.01 24.22 -35.06
N GLY A 175 -13.46 24.04 -33.79
CA GLY A 175 -12.62 23.63 -32.70
C GLY A 175 -11.98 22.26 -32.93
N LEU A 176 -12.78 21.28 -33.41
CA LEU A 176 -12.28 19.95 -33.72
C LEU A 176 -11.36 19.95 -34.97
N ALA A 177 -11.63 20.79 -35.95
CA ALA A 177 -10.74 20.95 -37.12
C ALA A 177 -9.35 21.48 -36.67
N LYS A 178 -9.30 22.50 -35.81
CA LYS A 178 -8.04 22.97 -35.18
C LYS A 178 -7.32 21.85 -34.41
N ALA A 179 -8.05 21.07 -33.61
CA ALA A 179 -7.48 19.93 -32.90
C ALA A 179 -6.94 18.86 -33.87
N ALA A 180 -7.63 18.58 -34.97
CA ALA A 180 -7.21 17.63 -35.98
C ALA A 180 -5.93 18.06 -36.68
N ILE A 181 -5.76 19.35 -36.99
CA ILE A 181 -4.53 19.94 -37.56
C ILE A 181 -3.37 19.69 -36.59
N LEU A 182 -3.55 20.08 -35.32
CA LEU A 182 -2.49 19.93 -34.32
C LEU A 182 -2.15 18.46 -34.04
N LEU A 183 -3.12 17.56 -34.02
CA LEU A 183 -2.94 16.11 -33.80
C LEU A 183 -2.31 15.41 -35.02
N GLY A 184 -2.48 15.96 -36.21
CA GLY A 184 -1.95 15.44 -37.46
C GLY A 184 -0.52 15.91 -37.80
N ASP A 185 -0.08 16.99 -37.19
CA ASP A 185 1.24 17.56 -37.40
C ASP A 185 2.35 16.81 -36.62
N ARG A 186 3.60 17.15 -36.90
CA ARG A 186 4.80 16.61 -36.27
C ARG A 186 5.63 17.74 -35.67
N TYR A 187 6.20 17.48 -34.48
CA TYR A 187 6.86 18.50 -33.67
C TYR A 187 8.32 18.14 -33.43
N HIS A 188 9.15 19.15 -33.35
CA HIS A 188 10.56 18.97 -33.01
C HIS A 188 10.74 18.76 -31.50
N TRP A 189 9.85 19.36 -30.68
CA TRP A 189 9.86 19.20 -29.25
C TRP A 189 8.43 19.01 -28.68
N VAL A 190 8.18 17.87 -28.05
CA VAL A 190 6.92 17.60 -27.35
C VAL A 190 7.21 17.62 -25.84
N ILE A 191 6.64 18.58 -25.12
CA ILE A 191 6.85 18.76 -23.68
C ILE A 191 5.52 18.71 -22.94
N THR A 192 5.38 17.86 -21.91
CA THR A 192 4.10 17.71 -21.23
C THR A 192 4.22 17.04 -19.87
N ASN A 193 3.27 17.37 -18.99
CA ASN A 193 2.94 16.58 -17.80
C ASN A 193 1.71 15.73 -18.13
N VAL A 194 1.92 14.44 -18.41
CA VAL A 194 0.88 13.53 -18.86
C VAL A 194 -0.11 13.16 -17.74
N PRO A 195 -1.38 12.81 -18.06
CA PRO A 195 -2.33 12.37 -17.07
C PRO A 195 -1.96 10.99 -16.48
N TYR A 196 -2.12 10.84 -15.16
CA TYR A 196 -1.85 9.59 -14.43
C TYR A 196 -3.16 8.87 -14.13
N LEU A 197 -3.43 7.76 -14.84
CA LEU A 197 -4.64 6.98 -14.64
C LEU A 197 -4.36 5.50 -14.89
N SER A 198 -4.34 4.71 -13.80
CA SER A 198 -4.14 3.26 -13.91
C SER A 198 -5.28 2.59 -14.69
N ARG A 199 -4.98 1.51 -15.42
CA ARG A 199 -5.93 0.78 -16.26
C ARG A 199 -7.25 0.46 -15.55
N ALA A 200 -7.19 0.02 -14.29
CA ALA A 200 -8.40 -0.34 -13.52
C ALA A 200 -9.38 0.82 -13.29
N LYS A 201 -8.91 2.07 -13.39
CA LYS A 201 -9.70 3.29 -13.20
C LYS A 201 -10.13 3.94 -14.54
N GLN A 202 -9.66 3.41 -15.66
CA GLN A 202 -9.99 3.94 -16.98
C GLN A 202 -11.40 3.53 -17.42
N HIS A 203 -12.06 4.38 -18.18
CA HIS A 203 -13.31 4.06 -18.86
C HIS A 203 -13.10 2.89 -19.85
N THR A 204 -14.09 2.00 -20.03
CA THR A 204 -14.00 0.79 -20.86
C THR A 204 -13.50 1.08 -22.28
N LYS A 205 -14.05 2.08 -22.96
CA LYS A 205 -13.58 2.48 -24.31
C LYS A 205 -12.12 2.89 -24.34
N LEU A 206 -11.63 3.61 -23.31
CA LEU A 206 -10.22 3.98 -23.20
C LEU A 206 -9.34 2.74 -23.01
N GLN A 207 -9.77 1.78 -22.19
CA GLN A 207 -9.07 0.51 -21.99
C GLN A 207 -8.95 -0.29 -23.29
N GLU A 208 -10.03 -0.39 -24.06
CA GLU A 208 -10.07 -1.07 -25.34
C GLU A 208 -9.15 -0.39 -26.35
N PHE A 209 -9.23 0.93 -26.47
CA PHE A 209 -8.35 1.72 -27.32
C PHE A 209 -6.86 1.55 -26.97
N CYS A 210 -6.53 1.65 -25.70
CA CYS A 210 -5.15 1.47 -25.22
C CYS A 210 -4.63 0.04 -25.49
N THR A 211 -5.49 -0.98 -25.31
CA THR A 211 -5.13 -2.37 -25.59
C THR A 211 -4.82 -2.59 -27.07
N ALA A 212 -5.64 -2.03 -27.95
CA ALA A 212 -5.49 -2.18 -29.39
C ALA A 212 -4.29 -1.40 -29.96
N ASN A 213 -4.01 -0.20 -29.43
CA ASN A 213 -3.04 0.73 -30.04
C ASN A 213 -1.71 0.87 -29.30
N TYR A 214 -1.66 0.49 -27.99
CA TYR A 214 -0.52 0.66 -27.09
C TYR A 214 -0.37 -0.54 -26.14
N PRO A 215 -0.31 -1.79 -26.65
CA PRO A 215 -0.37 -3.00 -25.81
C PRO A 215 0.77 -3.09 -24.77
N ALA A 216 1.96 -2.56 -25.08
CA ALA A 216 3.08 -2.55 -24.15
C ALA A 216 2.95 -1.48 -23.04
N ALA A 217 2.21 -0.40 -23.32
CA ALA A 217 2.07 0.77 -22.45
C ALA A 217 0.73 0.81 -21.67
N GLN A 218 -0.24 -0.03 -21.99
CA GLN A 218 -1.65 0.03 -21.58
C GLN A 218 -1.93 0.00 -20.06
N SER A 219 -0.92 -0.31 -19.26
CA SER A 219 -1.09 -0.47 -17.80
C SER A 219 -1.35 0.86 -17.05
N ASP A 220 -0.94 1.98 -17.65
CA ASP A 220 -1.18 3.32 -17.14
C ASP A 220 -1.27 4.32 -18.30
N LEU A 221 -2.17 5.29 -18.18
CA LEU A 221 -2.36 6.31 -19.21
C LEU A 221 -1.10 7.14 -19.46
N ALA A 222 -0.29 7.37 -18.43
CA ALA A 222 0.96 8.09 -18.54
C ALA A 222 1.94 7.40 -19.51
N THR A 223 2.06 6.07 -19.47
CA THR A 223 2.92 5.32 -20.40
C THR A 223 2.34 5.26 -21.81
N VAL A 224 1.03 5.28 -21.96
CA VAL A 224 0.35 5.40 -23.24
C VAL A 224 0.67 6.77 -23.90
N PHE A 225 0.60 7.85 -23.10
CA PHE A 225 0.99 9.18 -23.58
C PHE A 225 2.47 9.30 -23.93
N LEU A 226 3.37 8.60 -23.23
CA LEU A 226 4.78 8.57 -23.62
C LEU A 226 4.97 8.03 -25.05
N GLU A 227 4.33 6.91 -25.40
CA GLU A 227 4.36 6.39 -26.77
C GLU A 227 3.65 7.34 -27.76
N ARG A 228 2.57 8.00 -27.35
CA ARG A 228 1.87 8.99 -28.19
C ARG A 228 2.74 10.22 -28.45
N CYS A 229 3.41 10.75 -27.44
CA CYS A 229 4.33 11.88 -27.57
C CYS A 229 5.46 11.58 -28.58
N LEU A 230 6.05 10.38 -28.51
CA LEU A 230 7.03 9.95 -29.52
C LEU A 230 6.44 9.88 -30.93
N LYS A 231 5.19 9.43 -31.09
CA LYS A 231 4.50 9.44 -32.38
C LYS A 231 4.22 10.86 -32.91
N LEU A 232 4.06 11.84 -32.03
CA LEU A 232 3.90 13.25 -32.38
C LEU A 232 5.22 13.95 -32.75
N CYS A 233 6.35 13.39 -32.35
CA CYS A 233 7.66 13.93 -32.75
C CYS A 233 7.97 13.67 -34.23
N THR A 234 8.73 14.59 -34.81
CA THR A 234 9.47 14.34 -36.06
C THR A 234 10.53 13.25 -35.86
N GLU A 235 11.09 12.71 -36.90
CA GLU A 235 12.28 11.85 -36.80
C GLU A 235 13.45 12.67 -36.21
N GLY A 236 14.10 12.16 -35.17
CA GLY A 236 15.09 12.91 -34.38
C GLY A 236 14.49 13.96 -33.42
N GLY A 237 13.19 14.22 -33.47
CA GLY A 237 12.52 15.12 -32.55
C GLY A 237 12.52 14.58 -31.13
N ASN A 238 12.45 15.48 -30.15
CA ASN A 238 12.57 15.19 -28.73
C ASN A 238 11.23 15.23 -28.00
N THR A 239 11.02 14.32 -27.05
CA THR A 239 9.92 14.43 -26.08
C THR A 239 10.45 14.53 -24.66
N SER A 240 9.93 15.50 -23.90
CA SER A 240 10.25 15.75 -22.50
C SER A 240 9.00 15.59 -21.65
N ASN A 241 8.96 14.56 -20.79
CA ASN A 241 7.74 14.16 -20.08
C ASN A 241 7.94 14.09 -18.58
N VAL A 242 6.91 14.49 -17.84
CA VAL A 242 6.77 14.20 -16.42
C VAL A 242 5.94 12.93 -16.28
N LEU A 243 6.50 11.89 -15.67
CA LEU A 243 5.93 10.53 -15.63
C LEU A 243 6.02 9.92 -14.23
N PRO A 244 5.11 8.99 -13.85
CA PRO A 244 5.33 8.16 -12.67
C PRO A 244 6.61 7.32 -12.88
N GLN A 245 7.50 7.27 -11.88
CA GLN A 245 8.80 6.56 -12.05
C GLN A 245 8.69 5.02 -12.07
N ASN A 246 7.56 4.43 -11.67
CA ASN A 246 7.41 2.99 -11.47
C ASN A 246 7.55 2.14 -12.75
N TRP A 247 7.28 2.69 -13.93
CA TRP A 247 7.45 1.97 -15.19
C TRP A 247 8.92 1.73 -15.54
N LEU A 248 9.85 2.46 -14.92
CA LEU A 248 11.30 2.27 -15.13
C LEU A 248 11.80 0.91 -14.61
N PHE A 249 11.08 0.25 -13.69
CA PHE A 249 11.53 -1.01 -13.07
C PHE A 249 10.49 -2.13 -12.97
N LEU A 250 9.17 -1.84 -12.99
CA LEU A 250 8.15 -2.89 -12.85
C LEU A 250 8.15 -3.85 -14.05
N THR A 251 8.04 -5.16 -13.79
CA THR A 251 8.08 -6.23 -14.79
C THR A 251 7.05 -6.07 -15.89
N ARG A 252 5.83 -5.62 -15.55
CA ARG A 252 4.75 -5.44 -16.54
C ARG A 252 5.07 -4.45 -17.66
N TYR A 253 6.06 -3.57 -17.47
CA TYR A 253 6.53 -2.62 -18.47
C TYR A 253 7.82 -3.05 -19.18
N ARG A 254 8.29 -4.29 -18.99
CA ARG A 254 9.51 -4.80 -19.64
C ARG A 254 9.48 -4.60 -21.15
N LYS A 255 8.41 -5.04 -21.81
CA LYS A 255 8.27 -4.90 -23.28
C LYS A 255 8.30 -3.44 -23.75
N LEU A 256 7.69 -2.53 -22.96
CA LEU A 256 7.74 -1.10 -23.25
C LEU A 256 9.18 -0.58 -23.18
N ARG A 257 9.92 -0.91 -22.11
CA ARG A 257 11.32 -0.48 -21.95
C ARG A 257 12.22 -1.03 -23.03
N GLU A 258 12.11 -2.33 -23.33
CA GLU A 258 12.86 -2.96 -24.44
C GLU A 258 12.62 -2.25 -25.78
N ASN A 259 11.36 -1.92 -26.08
CA ASN A 259 11.00 -1.21 -27.29
C ASN A 259 11.58 0.22 -27.32
N LEU A 260 11.42 0.96 -26.20
CA LEU A 260 11.94 2.33 -26.11
C LEU A 260 13.48 2.39 -26.18
N LEU A 261 14.18 1.46 -25.50
CA LEU A 261 15.64 1.39 -25.53
C LEU A 261 16.20 1.02 -26.90
N LYS A 262 15.48 0.18 -27.68
CA LYS A 262 15.91 -0.27 -29.01
C LYS A 262 15.66 0.77 -30.09
N ASN A 263 14.59 1.53 -29.99
CA ASN A 263 14.07 2.35 -31.08
C ASN A 263 14.20 3.86 -30.85
N ASN A 264 14.61 4.30 -29.67
CA ASN A 264 14.69 5.72 -29.34
C ASN A 264 15.99 6.02 -28.61
N ARG A 265 16.47 7.26 -28.73
CA ARG A 265 17.65 7.71 -28.00
C ARG A 265 17.26 8.36 -26.70
N TRP A 266 17.85 7.89 -25.60
CA TRP A 266 17.62 8.40 -24.26
C TRP A 266 18.65 9.46 -23.90
N HIS A 267 18.19 10.62 -23.43
CA HIS A 267 19.09 11.74 -23.12
C HIS A 267 19.20 11.93 -21.61
N LEU A 268 18.06 12.06 -20.92
CA LEU A 268 18.03 12.43 -19.52
C LEU A 268 16.93 11.70 -18.76
N ILE A 269 17.27 11.27 -17.55
CA ILE A 269 16.32 10.79 -16.54
C ILE A 269 16.61 11.53 -15.23
N ALA A 270 15.63 12.24 -14.70
CA ALA A 270 15.71 12.80 -13.35
C ALA A 270 14.68 12.14 -12.46
N ARG A 271 15.11 11.42 -11.42
CA ARG A 271 14.23 10.79 -10.44
C ARG A 271 13.92 11.77 -9.32
N LEU A 272 12.65 12.17 -9.20
CA LEU A 272 12.20 13.10 -8.16
C LEU A 272 11.67 12.38 -6.92
N GLY A 273 11.20 11.14 -7.05
CA GLY A 273 10.56 10.42 -5.95
C GLY A 273 9.25 11.04 -5.52
N GLU A 274 8.89 10.88 -4.24
CA GLU A 274 7.73 11.47 -3.60
C GLU A 274 7.93 12.98 -3.36
N GLY A 275 6.83 13.76 -3.37
CA GLY A 275 6.90 15.20 -3.14
C GLY A 275 7.50 16.00 -4.32
N GLY A 276 7.37 15.50 -5.54
CA GLY A 276 7.72 16.24 -6.77
C GLY A 276 6.74 17.38 -7.11
N PHE A 277 5.57 17.40 -6.47
CA PHE A 277 4.54 18.44 -6.65
C PHE A 277 4.22 19.14 -5.32
N GLU A 278 3.91 20.43 -5.38
CA GLU A 278 3.52 21.23 -4.21
C GLU A 278 2.09 20.95 -3.74
N SER A 279 1.21 20.45 -4.65
CA SER A 279 -0.18 20.17 -4.30
C SER A 279 -0.30 18.92 -3.42
N SER A 280 -1.06 19.01 -2.34
CA SER A 280 -1.30 17.89 -1.42
C SER A 280 -1.94 16.67 -2.10
N ALA A 281 -2.77 16.88 -3.13
CA ALA A 281 -3.41 15.81 -3.90
C ALA A 281 -2.42 14.98 -4.74
N ALA A 282 -1.29 15.57 -5.15
CA ALA A 282 -0.27 14.92 -5.96
C ALA A 282 1.02 14.62 -5.18
N ALA A 283 1.12 15.01 -3.91
CA ALA A 283 2.32 14.87 -3.08
C ALA A 283 2.82 13.42 -2.95
N GLY A 284 1.91 12.44 -2.97
CA GLY A 284 2.25 11.00 -2.90
C GLY A 284 2.67 10.37 -4.25
N ALA A 285 2.73 11.13 -5.33
CA ALA A 285 3.16 10.61 -6.62
C ALA A 285 4.69 10.52 -6.71
N PHE A 286 5.19 9.34 -7.01
CA PHE A 286 6.62 9.12 -7.30
C PHE A 286 6.89 9.48 -8.77
N VAL A 287 7.62 10.55 -9.00
CA VAL A 287 7.76 11.19 -10.31
C VAL A 287 9.17 11.06 -10.86
N ALA A 288 9.28 10.94 -12.17
CA ALA A 288 10.53 11.10 -12.92
C ALA A 288 10.31 12.04 -14.11
N LEU A 289 11.34 12.80 -14.43
CA LEU A 289 11.45 13.58 -15.67
C LEU A 289 12.23 12.75 -16.67
N LEU A 290 11.76 12.71 -17.91
CA LEU A 290 12.35 11.91 -18.97
C LEU A 290 12.49 12.74 -20.23
N SER A 291 13.63 12.61 -20.92
CA SER A 291 13.85 13.19 -22.25
C SER A 291 14.37 12.13 -23.21
N LEU A 292 13.61 11.92 -24.30
CA LEU A 292 13.91 10.94 -25.36
C LEU A 292 13.82 11.58 -26.74
N SER A 293 14.65 11.15 -27.71
CA SER A 293 14.42 11.44 -29.13
C SER A 293 13.83 10.23 -29.85
N ARG A 294 12.91 10.51 -30.76
CA ARG A 294 12.32 9.52 -31.65
C ARG A 294 13.39 9.05 -32.66
N GLY A 295 13.59 7.74 -32.79
CA GLY A 295 14.59 7.16 -33.67
C GLY A 295 16.03 7.36 -33.16
N GLY A 296 17.00 7.09 -33.95
CA GLY A 296 18.42 7.35 -33.68
C GLY A 296 19.13 6.30 -32.81
N SER A 297 18.46 5.22 -32.43
CA SER A 297 19.05 4.08 -31.73
C SER A 297 18.90 2.82 -32.59
N SER A 298 19.88 2.55 -33.44
CA SER A 298 19.96 1.24 -34.11
C SER A 298 20.88 0.31 -33.31
N ILE A 299 20.42 -0.12 -32.15
CA ILE A 299 21.08 -1.20 -31.39
C ILE A 299 20.60 -2.52 -32.00
N TYR A 300 21.41 -3.06 -32.95
CA TYR A 300 21.17 -4.38 -33.50
C TYR A 300 21.58 -5.47 -32.47
N PRO A 301 20.89 -6.62 -32.44
CA PRO A 301 21.27 -7.74 -31.55
C PRO A 301 22.68 -8.27 -31.74
N GLN A 302 23.30 -8.01 -32.90
CA GLN A 302 24.68 -8.41 -33.19
C GLN A 302 25.72 -7.51 -32.48
N ASP A 303 25.34 -6.27 -32.08
CA ASP A 303 26.25 -5.35 -31.41
C ASP A 303 26.37 -5.64 -29.89
N ILE A 304 25.45 -6.45 -29.35
CA ILE A 304 25.47 -6.86 -27.91
C ILE A 304 26.61 -7.84 -27.64
N LEU A 305 27.08 -8.58 -28.62
CA LEU A 305 28.16 -9.56 -28.49
C LEU A 305 29.56 -9.00 -28.85
N SER A 306 29.62 -7.77 -29.36
CA SER A 306 30.88 -7.12 -29.79
C SER A 306 31.23 -5.86 -28.97
N VAL A 307 31.18 -5.97 -27.62
CA VAL A 307 31.52 -4.88 -26.69
C VAL A 307 33.00 -4.50 -26.65
N ASN A 308 33.75 -4.74 -27.73
CA ASN A 308 35.19 -4.43 -27.71
C ASN A 308 35.65 -3.68 -28.95
N GLN A 309 34.97 -2.62 -29.42
CA GLN A 309 35.64 -1.61 -30.27
C GLN A 309 34.73 -0.41 -30.54
N GLY A 310 34.96 0.73 -29.90
CA GLY A 310 34.91 2.08 -30.45
C GLY A 310 33.67 2.56 -31.24
N SER A 311 32.46 2.06 -30.99
CA SER A 311 31.20 2.64 -31.47
C SER A 311 30.68 3.65 -30.48
N ASP A 312 30.14 4.79 -30.96
CA ASP A 312 29.51 5.84 -30.14
C ASP A 312 28.42 5.25 -29.22
N SER A 313 28.81 4.81 -28.04
CA SER A 313 27.86 4.27 -27.03
C SER A 313 27.03 5.42 -26.52
N HIS A 314 25.74 5.37 -26.75
CA HIS A 314 24.80 6.39 -26.22
C HIS A 314 24.73 6.35 -24.71
N GLN A 315 25.15 7.47 -24.11
CA GLN A 315 25.07 7.64 -22.64
C GLN A 315 23.74 8.24 -22.23
N ILE A 316 23.02 7.56 -21.33
CA ILE A 316 21.88 8.11 -20.61
C ILE A 316 22.41 8.90 -19.41
N ARG A 317 22.08 10.18 -19.34
CA ARG A 317 22.44 11.03 -18.20
C ARG A 317 21.34 10.94 -17.13
N GLY A 318 21.71 10.86 -15.87
CA GLY A 318 20.75 10.73 -14.78
C GLY A 318 21.06 11.60 -13.59
N VAL A 319 20.01 12.13 -12.96
CA VAL A 319 20.08 12.83 -11.68
C VAL A 319 19.09 12.19 -10.73
N ASP A 320 19.53 11.87 -9.50
CA ASP A 320 18.64 11.35 -8.46
C ASP A 320 18.44 12.41 -7.36
N ALA A 321 17.22 12.95 -7.30
CA ALA A 321 16.74 13.87 -6.29
C ALA A 321 15.62 13.26 -5.43
N SER A 322 15.49 11.93 -5.44
CA SER A 322 14.40 11.21 -4.79
C SER A 322 14.51 11.13 -3.26
N THR A 323 15.70 11.31 -2.73
CA THR A 323 15.96 11.33 -1.28
C THR A 323 15.56 12.64 -0.60
N GLN A 324 15.50 13.75 -1.33
CA GLN A 324 15.04 15.04 -0.84
C GLN A 324 13.51 15.03 -0.71
N ARG A 325 12.99 15.63 0.35
CA ARG A 325 11.52 15.73 0.58
C ARG A 325 10.94 17.04 0.07
N ALA A 326 11.62 18.16 0.31
CA ALA A 326 11.14 19.48 -0.07
C ALA A 326 11.37 19.76 -1.57
N VAL A 327 10.41 20.40 -2.22
CA VAL A 327 10.48 20.79 -3.65
C VAL A 327 11.70 21.68 -3.93
N THR A 328 11.99 22.62 -3.04
CA THR A 328 13.14 23.53 -3.13
C THR A 328 14.49 22.77 -3.09
N GLU A 329 14.61 21.76 -2.25
CA GLU A 329 15.80 20.91 -2.18
C GLU A 329 15.96 20.05 -3.42
N LYS A 330 14.84 19.50 -3.97
CA LYS A 330 14.84 18.79 -5.24
C LYS A 330 15.31 19.70 -6.39
N ALA A 331 14.78 20.92 -6.47
CA ALA A 331 15.19 21.89 -7.47
C ALA A 331 16.70 22.18 -7.36
N LYS A 332 17.20 22.44 -6.15
CA LYS A 332 18.63 22.64 -5.91
C LYS A 332 19.46 21.42 -6.35
N ARG A 333 18.98 20.20 -6.03
CA ARG A 333 19.66 18.96 -6.43
C ARG A 333 19.70 18.77 -7.95
N LEU A 334 18.61 19.13 -8.66
CA LEU A 334 18.58 19.09 -10.13
C LEU A 334 19.56 20.08 -10.76
N MET A 335 19.79 21.23 -10.13
CA MET A 335 20.70 22.28 -10.66
C MET A 335 22.17 21.98 -10.36
N SER A 336 22.48 21.39 -9.21
CA SER A 336 23.86 21.24 -8.72
C SER A 336 24.25 19.80 -8.36
N GLY A 337 23.37 18.83 -8.61
CA GLY A 337 23.63 17.42 -8.30
C GLY A 337 24.59 16.78 -9.29
N GLU A 338 25.27 15.74 -8.81
CA GLU A 338 26.09 14.90 -9.66
C GLU A 338 25.27 14.24 -10.76
N ILE A 339 25.71 14.37 -12.00
CA ILE A 339 25.12 13.72 -13.16
C ILE A 339 25.80 12.35 -13.31
N LYS A 340 25.04 11.29 -13.12
CA LYS A 340 25.48 9.93 -13.40
C LYS A 340 25.25 9.63 -14.88
N SER A 341 26.14 8.85 -15.47
CA SER A 341 26.04 8.40 -16.86
C SER A 341 26.02 6.88 -16.91
N SER A 342 25.15 6.31 -17.72
CA SER A 342 25.06 4.86 -17.94
C SER A 342 24.82 4.56 -19.41
N GLU A 343 25.42 3.51 -19.94
CA GLU A 343 25.24 3.13 -21.36
C GLU A 343 23.81 2.62 -21.62
N GLN A 344 23.19 3.11 -22.67
CA GLN A 344 21.84 2.71 -23.06
C GLN A 344 21.74 1.21 -23.38
N SER A 345 22.74 0.65 -24.03
CA SER A 345 22.85 -0.77 -24.37
C SER A 345 22.88 -1.68 -23.13
N GLN A 346 23.56 -1.26 -22.08
CA GLN A 346 23.63 -1.99 -20.82
C GLN A 346 22.27 -2.07 -20.11
N GLN A 347 21.40 -1.07 -20.29
CA GLN A 347 20.06 -1.11 -19.71
C GLN A 347 19.19 -2.24 -20.29
N LEU A 348 19.47 -2.72 -21.51
CA LEU A 348 18.79 -3.88 -22.09
C LEU A 348 19.18 -5.20 -21.41
N ILE A 349 20.42 -5.28 -20.91
CA ILE A 349 20.95 -6.48 -20.24
C ILE A 349 20.45 -6.56 -18.81
N ASN A 350 20.11 -5.42 -18.21
CA ASN A 350 19.54 -5.40 -16.86
C ASN A 350 18.30 -6.31 -16.78
N PRO A 351 18.10 -6.99 -15.66
CA PRO A 351 16.91 -7.82 -15.44
C PRO A 351 15.62 -7.04 -15.74
N ASP A 352 14.72 -7.63 -16.54
CA ASP A 352 13.53 -6.96 -17.07
C ASP A 352 13.82 -5.65 -17.86
N SER A 353 15.03 -5.46 -18.35
CA SER A 353 15.48 -4.20 -18.99
C SER A 353 15.18 -2.97 -18.12
N ARG A 354 15.32 -3.10 -16.79
CA ARG A 354 15.07 -2.00 -15.85
C ARG A 354 16.09 -0.88 -16.05
N ILE A 355 15.62 0.34 -15.87
CA ILE A 355 16.46 1.52 -16.01
C ILE A 355 17.07 1.86 -14.65
N THR A 356 18.38 1.79 -14.56
CA THR A 356 19.15 2.16 -13.37
C THR A 356 20.18 3.23 -13.71
N LEU A 357 20.41 4.17 -12.80
CA LEU A 357 21.45 5.21 -12.95
C LEU A 357 22.81 4.75 -12.40
N GLU A 358 22.87 3.56 -11.82
CA GLU A 358 24.09 2.95 -11.30
C GLU A 358 24.42 1.73 -12.15
N ILE A 359 25.70 1.55 -12.41
CA ILE A 359 26.21 0.35 -13.06
C ILE A 359 26.00 -0.78 -12.03
N SER A 360 25.17 -1.77 -12.36
CA SER A 360 25.12 -2.99 -11.57
C SER A 360 26.38 -3.78 -11.91
N ASP A 361 27.20 -4.06 -10.89
CA ASP A 361 28.21 -5.11 -11.02
C ASP A 361 27.53 -6.39 -11.51
N GLU A 362 28.26 -7.28 -12.20
CA GLU A 362 27.77 -8.55 -12.77
C GLU A 362 27.29 -9.56 -11.70
N SER A 363 26.80 -9.09 -10.55
CA SER A 363 26.30 -9.94 -9.45
C SER A 363 24.99 -10.63 -9.86
N SER A 364 24.88 -11.92 -9.56
CA SER A 364 23.67 -12.70 -9.75
C SER A 364 22.50 -12.08 -8.97
N LEU A 365 21.29 -12.27 -9.48
CA LEU A 365 20.10 -11.76 -8.81
C LEU A 365 19.59 -12.75 -7.76
N LEU A 366 18.97 -12.22 -6.71
CA LEU A 366 18.27 -13.04 -5.72
C LEU A 366 17.21 -13.96 -6.37
N SER A 367 16.58 -13.54 -7.48
CA SER A 367 15.62 -14.35 -8.23
C SER A 367 16.17 -15.64 -8.85
N GLU A 368 17.48 -15.79 -8.95
CA GLU A 368 18.14 -17.02 -9.41
C GLU A 368 18.21 -18.08 -8.30
N ASN A 369 18.13 -17.62 -7.03
CA ASN A 369 18.28 -18.47 -5.85
C ASN A 369 17.00 -18.58 -5.01
N ALA A 370 15.99 -17.73 -5.24
CA ALA A 370 14.78 -17.69 -4.44
C ALA A 370 13.54 -17.26 -5.25
N ILE A 371 12.38 -17.69 -4.76
CA ILE A 371 11.07 -17.23 -5.23
C ILE A 371 10.46 -16.28 -4.19
N CYS A 372 9.56 -15.40 -4.62
CA CYS A 372 8.83 -14.51 -3.73
C CYS A 372 7.37 -14.38 -4.18
N PRO A 373 6.54 -15.40 -3.96
CA PRO A 373 5.13 -15.34 -4.31
C PRO A 373 4.38 -14.39 -3.39
N ARG A 374 3.22 -13.95 -3.83
CA ARG A 374 2.34 -13.07 -3.06
C ARG A 374 1.56 -13.87 -2.02
N GLY A 375 1.34 -13.32 -0.83
CA GLY A 375 0.48 -13.87 0.20
C GLY A 375 -1.01 -13.90 -0.16
N VAL A 376 -1.81 -14.43 0.74
CA VAL A 376 -3.27 -14.53 0.61
C VAL A 376 -3.88 -13.12 0.57
N VAL A 377 -4.82 -12.93 -0.33
CA VAL A 377 -5.65 -11.72 -0.41
C VAL A 377 -7.08 -12.11 -0.08
N THR A 378 -7.51 -11.87 1.14
CA THR A 378 -8.84 -12.24 1.60
C THR A 378 -9.95 -11.41 0.93
N GLY A 379 -9.69 -10.12 0.68
CA GLY A 379 -10.69 -9.16 0.21
C GLY A 379 -11.52 -8.57 1.35
N ASP A 380 -11.83 -9.37 2.35
CA ASP A 380 -12.52 -9.02 3.59
C ASP A 380 -11.76 -9.68 4.75
N GLY A 381 -10.89 -8.91 5.41
CA GLY A 381 -10.03 -9.43 6.47
C GLY A 381 -10.82 -9.83 7.71
N ASP A 382 -11.80 -9.03 8.11
CA ASP A 382 -12.58 -9.26 9.34
C ASP A 382 -13.43 -10.53 9.24
N ARG A 383 -13.88 -10.88 8.05
CA ARG A 383 -14.61 -12.13 7.80
C ARG A 383 -13.72 -13.38 7.82
N TRP A 384 -12.48 -13.29 7.25
CA TRP A 384 -11.67 -14.45 6.94
C TRP A 384 -10.51 -14.66 7.91
N THR A 385 -10.18 -13.67 8.75
CA THR A 385 -9.08 -13.79 9.71
C THR A 385 -9.55 -13.48 11.12
N SER A 386 -8.97 -14.18 12.09
CA SER A 386 -9.15 -13.92 13.52
C SER A 386 -7.79 -13.98 14.22
N TYR A 387 -7.72 -13.50 15.44
CA TYR A 387 -6.58 -13.80 16.29
C TYR A 387 -6.73 -15.19 16.89
N PHE A 388 -5.63 -15.94 17.07
CA PHE A 388 -5.72 -17.31 17.57
C PHE A 388 -6.36 -17.39 18.96
N TRP A 389 -6.20 -16.38 19.78
CA TRP A 389 -6.78 -16.32 21.14
C TRP A 389 -8.28 -16.03 21.18
N GLU A 390 -8.91 -15.65 20.08
CA GLU A 390 -10.35 -15.53 19.96
C GLU A 390 -11.04 -16.90 19.76
N LEU A 391 -10.28 -17.93 19.45
CA LEU A 391 -10.80 -19.25 19.08
C LEU A 391 -10.55 -20.27 20.20
N ASN A 392 -11.58 -21.00 20.55
CA ASN A 392 -11.46 -22.12 21.51
C ASN A 392 -10.71 -23.33 20.91
N GLN A 393 -10.90 -23.58 19.60
CA GLN A 393 -10.25 -24.64 18.84
C GLN A 393 -9.91 -24.18 17.43
N LEU A 394 -8.76 -24.57 16.95
CA LEU A 394 -8.30 -24.14 15.62
C LEU A 394 -8.92 -24.94 14.46
N ASN A 395 -9.45 -26.14 14.68
CA ASN A 395 -10.13 -26.99 13.67
C ASN A 395 -9.80 -26.69 12.20
N GLU A 396 -10.67 -25.95 11.51
CA GLU A 396 -10.54 -25.53 10.12
C GLU A 396 -9.70 -24.24 9.92
N TRP A 397 -9.29 -23.62 11.02
CA TRP A 397 -8.41 -22.46 10.97
C TRP A 397 -6.94 -22.87 10.76
N ARG A 398 -6.21 -22.05 10.06
CA ARG A 398 -4.79 -22.24 9.78
C ARG A 398 -3.97 -21.05 10.23
N PHE A 399 -2.80 -21.28 10.76
CA PHE A 399 -1.88 -20.22 11.16
C PHE A 399 -1.57 -19.28 9.99
N PHE A 400 -1.61 -17.99 10.26
CA PHE A 400 -1.57 -16.94 9.26
C PHE A 400 -0.58 -15.85 9.68
N GLN A 401 0.63 -15.90 9.11
CA GLN A 401 1.69 -14.95 9.47
C GLN A 401 1.41 -13.57 8.88
N GLY A 402 1.41 -12.55 9.73
CA GLY A 402 1.20 -11.14 9.39
C GLY A 402 2.49 -10.35 9.25
N ALA A 403 2.35 -9.03 9.05
CA ALA A 403 3.46 -8.09 9.03
C ALA A 403 4.01 -7.86 10.45
N THR A 404 5.32 -7.66 10.54
CA THR A 404 6.00 -7.23 11.76
C THR A 404 6.44 -5.77 11.67
N THR A 405 6.60 -5.12 12.81
CA THR A 405 7.08 -3.72 12.90
C THR A 405 8.60 -3.63 13.07
N GLN A 406 9.25 -4.70 13.49
CA GLN A 406 10.69 -4.79 13.72
C GLN A 406 11.23 -6.12 13.23
N SER A 407 12.47 -6.15 12.74
CA SER A 407 13.14 -7.39 12.38
C SER A 407 13.45 -8.21 13.64
N ARG A 408 13.00 -9.47 13.62
CA ARG A 408 13.21 -10.47 14.69
C ARG A 408 13.25 -11.86 14.07
N PHE A 409 13.77 -12.86 14.79
CA PHE A 409 13.72 -14.24 14.32
C PHE A 409 12.27 -14.70 14.05
N PHE A 410 11.37 -14.49 15.01
CA PHE A 410 9.98 -14.90 14.89
C PHE A 410 9.07 -13.76 15.34
N SER A 411 8.11 -13.39 14.50
CA SER A 411 7.11 -12.36 14.77
C SER A 411 5.98 -12.41 13.72
N GLY A 412 4.88 -11.69 13.98
CA GLY A 412 3.71 -11.68 13.10
C GLY A 412 2.87 -12.94 13.19
N LEU A 413 3.00 -13.70 14.28
CA LEU A 413 2.40 -15.02 14.51
C LEU A 413 1.15 -14.90 15.41
N GLU A 414 0.25 -13.97 15.09
CA GLU A 414 -0.89 -13.61 15.91
C GLU A 414 -2.21 -14.11 15.33
N LYS A 415 -2.27 -14.22 14.01
CA LYS A 415 -3.52 -14.45 13.29
C LYS A 415 -3.65 -15.88 12.79
N VAL A 416 -4.91 -16.23 12.54
CA VAL A 416 -5.32 -17.44 11.85
C VAL A 416 -6.27 -17.06 10.72
N VAL A 417 -6.37 -17.91 9.70
CA VAL A 417 -7.25 -17.73 8.55
C VAL A 417 -8.25 -18.89 8.48
N ASP A 418 -9.52 -18.57 8.27
CA ASP A 418 -10.56 -19.58 8.06
C ASP A 418 -10.35 -20.30 6.73
N TRP A 419 -10.09 -21.60 6.82
CA TRP A 419 -9.86 -22.47 5.69
C TRP A 419 -10.98 -23.50 5.48
N SER A 420 -12.10 -23.40 6.19
CA SER A 420 -13.27 -24.29 6.13
C SER A 420 -13.79 -24.48 4.70
N LEU A 421 -13.81 -23.38 3.93
CA LEU A 421 -14.19 -23.37 2.52
C LEU A 421 -12.98 -23.45 1.57
N GLN A 422 -11.80 -23.85 2.05
CA GLN A 422 -10.56 -23.92 1.27
C GLN A 422 -10.27 -22.62 0.50
N GLY A 423 -10.58 -21.46 1.10
CA GLY A 423 -10.40 -20.15 0.50
C GLY A 423 -11.40 -19.76 -0.59
N LYS A 424 -12.49 -20.54 -0.76
CA LYS A 424 -13.58 -20.18 -1.68
C LYS A 424 -14.30 -18.93 -1.16
N GLY A 425 -14.35 -17.88 -1.97
CA GLY A 425 -14.90 -16.58 -1.58
C GLY A 425 -13.84 -15.52 -1.24
N MET A 426 -12.59 -15.91 -1.06
CA MET A 426 -11.48 -14.96 -0.98
C MET A 426 -11.11 -14.41 -2.35
N LEU A 427 -10.58 -13.20 -2.40
CA LEU A 427 -10.18 -12.55 -3.65
C LEU A 427 -9.02 -13.31 -4.34
N ARG A 428 -8.03 -13.77 -3.57
CA ARG A 428 -6.93 -14.64 -4.02
C ARG A 428 -6.50 -15.53 -2.86
N PRO A 429 -6.95 -16.76 -2.78
CA PRO A 429 -6.66 -17.66 -1.66
C PRO A 429 -5.21 -18.18 -1.66
N GLY A 430 -4.48 -18.05 -2.77
CA GLY A 430 -3.07 -18.50 -2.85
C GLY A 430 -2.89 -20.01 -2.74
N ARG A 431 -3.81 -20.82 -3.26
CA ARG A 431 -3.74 -22.28 -3.20
C ARG A 431 -2.49 -22.85 -3.88
N ASP A 432 -2.04 -22.20 -4.98
CA ASP A 432 -0.87 -22.58 -5.76
C ASP A 432 0.39 -21.82 -5.32
N ASN A 433 0.41 -21.32 -4.09
CA ASN A 433 1.55 -20.58 -3.57
C ASN A 433 2.70 -21.53 -3.25
N LEU A 434 3.76 -21.48 -4.04
CA LEU A 434 4.93 -22.36 -3.94
C LEU A 434 5.75 -22.17 -2.64
N ALA A 435 5.48 -21.13 -1.85
CA ALA A 435 6.13 -20.92 -0.55
C ALA A 435 5.47 -21.73 0.58
N LEU A 436 4.19 -22.14 0.42
CA LEU A 436 3.49 -22.89 1.46
C LEU A 436 4.19 -24.23 1.75
N GLY A 437 4.35 -24.54 3.02
CA GLY A 437 5.05 -25.74 3.50
C GLY A 437 6.57 -25.68 3.36
N ARG A 438 7.16 -24.55 2.96
CA ARG A 438 8.61 -24.39 2.79
C ARG A 438 9.11 -23.24 3.66
N PRO A 439 10.18 -23.44 4.44
CA PRO A 439 10.77 -22.36 5.22
C PRO A 439 11.37 -21.27 4.32
N GLY A 440 11.38 -20.05 4.82
CA GLY A 440 11.86 -18.89 4.08
C GLY A 440 12.06 -17.68 4.99
N VAL A 441 12.05 -16.51 4.38
CA VAL A 441 12.17 -15.21 5.05
C VAL A 441 10.94 -14.39 4.73
N ASN A 442 10.17 -14.02 5.74
CA ASN A 442 8.99 -13.17 5.58
C ASN A 442 9.36 -11.69 5.74
N VAL A 443 9.03 -10.88 4.76
CA VAL A 443 9.35 -9.46 4.70
C VAL A 443 8.07 -8.65 4.74
N SER A 444 7.95 -7.74 5.70
CA SER A 444 6.87 -6.74 5.70
C SER A 444 7.10 -5.73 4.59
N LEU A 445 6.11 -5.54 3.71
CA LEU A 445 6.28 -4.79 2.45
C LEU A 445 6.29 -3.26 2.62
N MET A 446 6.20 -2.75 3.85
CA MET A 446 6.08 -1.32 4.13
C MET A 446 7.29 -0.76 4.89
N ARG A 447 7.56 0.52 4.67
CA ARG A 447 8.57 1.32 5.40
C ARG A 447 9.98 0.71 5.33
N GLU A 448 10.50 0.28 6.48
CA GLU A 448 11.89 -0.23 6.64
C GLU A 448 12.05 -1.68 6.19
N LEU A 449 10.98 -2.32 5.71
CA LEU A 449 10.95 -3.72 5.28
C LEU A 449 11.41 -4.70 6.37
N PRO A 450 10.80 -4.69 7.56
CA PRO A 450 11.19 -5.59 8.64
C PRO A 450 11.07 -7.07 8.22
N VAL A 451 11.97 -7.87 8.76
CA VAL A 451 12.23 -9.26 8.35
C VAL A 451 11.99 -10.21 9.51
N THR A 452 11.44 -11.38 9.23
CA THR A 452 11.29 -12.49 10.19
C THR A 452 11.39 -13.82 9.47
N LEU A 453 11.71 -14.89 10.19
CA LEU A 453 11.68 -16.25 9.63
C LEU A 453 10.24 -16.65 9.26
N TYR A 454 10.12 -17.32 8.14
CA TYR A 454 8.88 -17.88 7.64
C TYR A 454 8.90 -19.40 7.80
N MET A 455 7.85 -19.93 8.45
CA MET A 455 7.77 -21.36 8.80
C MET A 455 6.94 -22.18 7.83
N GLY A 456 6.53 -21.62 6.70
CA GLY A 456 5.72 -22.33 5.70
C GLY A 456 4.20 -22.20 5.85
N ASN A 457 3.72 -21.40 6.79
CA ASN A 457 2.29 -21.17 7.04
C ASN A 457 1.66 -20.25 5.97
N PHE A 458 0.34 -20.10 5.98
CA PHE A 458 -0.30 -19.02 5.22
C PHE A 458 0.20 -17.66 5.70
N TYR A 459 0.23 -16.64 4.80
CA TYR A 459 0.69 -15.31 5.15
C TYR A 459 -0.08 -14.22 4.41
N ASP A 460 -0.16 -13.05 5.02
CA ASP A 460 -0.94 -11.90 4.57
C ASP A 460 -0.32 -11.22 3.34
N GLN A 461 -1.15 -10.59 2.51
CA GLN A 461 -0.72 -9.79 1.36
C GLN A 461 0.15 -8.57 1.72
N THR A 462 0.16 -8.14 2.98
CA THR A 462 1.01 -7.05 3.48
C THR A 462 2.46 -7.49 3.70
N THR A 463 2.71 -8.78 3.55
CA THR A 463 4.02 -9.41 3.61
C THR A 463 4.33 -10.19 2.34
N ALA A 464 5.57 -10.60 2.19
CA ALA A 464 6.01 -11.52 1.15
C ALA A 464 7.04 -12.51 1.70
N SER A 465 6.89 -13.78 1.37
CA SER A 465 7.88 -14.80 1.74
C SER A 465 8.90 -14.98 0.62
N ILE A 466 10.16 -14.68 0.92
CA ILE A 466 11.29 -15.02 0.07
C ILE A 466 11.71 -16.44 0.45
N THR A 467 11.42 -17.41 -0.42
CA THR A 467 11.65 -18.83 -0.17
C THR A 467 12.79 -19.30 -1.08
N PRO A 468 13.88 -19.86 -0.53
CA PRO A 468 15.00 -20.29 -1.33
C PRO A 468 14.61 -21.48 -2.24
N LEU A 469 15.23 -21.58 -3.42
CA LEU A 469 15.05 -22.73 -4.32
C LEU A 469 15.66 -23.99 -3.72
N ASP A 470 16.84 -23.85 -3.11
CA ASP A 470 17.48 -24.90 -2.31
C ASP A 470 17.35 -24.55 -0.82
N SER A 471 16.79 -25.46 -0.02
CA SER A 471 16.60 -25.24 1.42
C SER A 471 17.90 -24.97 2.19
N ARG A 472 19.04 -25.42 1.69
CA ARG A 472 20.37 -25.17 2.26
C ARG A 472 20.77 -23.69 2.19
N ASP A 473 20.18 -22.92 1.30
CA ASP A 473 20.47 -21.50 1.12
C ASP A 473 19.58 -20.59 1.98
N LEU A 474 18.75 -21.17 2.89
CA LEU A 474 17.92 -20.37 3.81
C LEU A 474 18.79 -19.51 4.74
N LEU A 475 19.88 -20.06 5.26
CA LEU A 475 20.76 -19.36 6.19
C LEU A 475 21.41 -18.12 5.56
N PRO A 476 22.12 -18.21 4.42
CA PRO A 476 22.67 -17.03 3.73
C PRO A 476 21.58 -16.03 3.27
N LEU A 477 20.42 -16.53 2.89
CA LEU A 477 19.27 -15.68 2.52
C LEU A 477 18.79 -14.87 3.73
N PHE A 478 18.65 -15.49 4.89
CA PHE A 478 18.24 -14.81 6.11
C PHE A 478 19.27 -13.77 6.56
N ALA A 479 20.56 -14.12 6.57
CA ALA A 479 21.64 -13.18 6.90
C ALA A 479 21.62 -11.95 5.98
N PHE A 480 21.43 -12.14 4.67
CA PHE A 480 21.27 -11.04 3.72
C PHE A 480 20.06 -10.18 4.05
N CYS A 481 18.89 -10.79 4.21
CA CYS A 481 17.65 -10.04 4.45
C CYS A 481 17.67 -9.27 5.79
N MET A 482 18.37 -9.78 6.81
CA MET A 482 18.56 -9.10 8.10
C MET A 482 19.54 -7.94 8.04
N SER A 483 20.39 -7.89 7.01
CA SER A 483 21.40 -6.85 6.86
C SER A 483 20.81 -5.52 6.38
N ASN A 484 21.50 -4.42 6.68
CA ASN A 484 21.14 -3.10 6.14
C ASN A 484 21.24 -3.05 4.61
N SER A 485 22.07 -3.90 3.98
CA SER A 485 22.24 -3.97 2.54
C SER A 485 20.93 -4.33 1.82
N PHE A 486 20.11 -5.20 2.39
CA PHE A 486 18.84 -5.65 1.81
C PHE A 486 17.89 -4.49 1.55
N SER A 487 17.58 -3.71 2.57
CA SER A 487 16.66 -2.58 2.42
C SER A 487 17.23 -1.48 1.50
N VAL A 488 18.53 -1.23 1.56
CA VAL A 488 19.23 -0.27 0.70
C VAL A 488 19.11 -0.68 -0.77
N GLU A 489 19.43 -1.95 -1.10
CA GLU A 489 19.33 -2.45 -2.48
C GLU A 489 17.91 -2.37 -3.04
N ILE A 490 16.90 -2.72 -2.24
CA ILE A 490 15.49 -2.60 -2.64
C ILE A 490 15.13 -1.13 -2.89
N ARG A 491 15.54 -0.21 -2.00
CA ARG A 491 15.21 1.22 -2.11
C ARG A 491 15.92 1.91 -3.28
N LYS A 492 17.03 1.39 -3.77
CA LYS A 492 17.61 1.83 -5.05
C LYS A 492 16.67 1.58 -6.24
N ILE A 493 15.90 0.50 -6.19
CA ILE A 493 14.95 0.11 -7.25
C ILE A 493 13.58 0.74 -7.01
N ASP A 494 12.97 0.51 -5.84
CA ASP A 494 11.60 0.95 -5.51
C ASP A 494 11.59 1.74 -4.20
N GLN A 495 11.32 3.03 -4.32
CA GLN A 495 11.27 3.99 -3.20
C GLN A 495 9.86 4.15 -2.63
N LYS A 496 8.86 3.45 -3.17
CA LYS A 496 7.50 3.51 -2.63
C LYS A 496 7.45 3.00 -1.21
N LEU A 497 6.55 3.60 -0.42
CA LEU A 497 6.30 3.16 0.95
C LEU A 497 5.98 1.65 1.02
N ASN A 498 5.18 1.16 0.06
CA ASN A 498 4.83 -0.25 -0.09
C ASN A 498 5.51 -0.84 -1.33
N VAL A 499 6.42 -1.78 -1.13
CA VAL A 499 7.19 -2.47 -2.17
C VAL A 499 6.42 -3.69 -2.68
N THR A 500 6.59 -4.06 -3.94
CA THR A 500 5.96 -5.28 -4.47
C THR A 500 6.83 -6.52 -4.22
N PRO A 501 6.23 -7.72 -3.98
CA PRO A 501 6.99 -8.96 -3.81
C PRO A 501 7.99 -9.22 -4.94
N ALA A 502 7.61 -8.93 -6.19
CA ALA A 502 8.47 -9.10 -7.34
C ALA A 502 9.72 -8.21 -7.33
N THR A 503 9.72 -7.08 -6.61
CA THR A 503 10.88 -6.21 -6.47
C THR A 503 11.91 -6.80 -5.51
N LEU A 504 11.45 -7.49 -4.45
CA LEU A 504 12.31 -8.02 -3.40
C LEU A 504 13.38 -9.00 -3.91
N ILE A 505 13.10 -9.75 -4.97
CA ILE A 505 14.03 -10.74 -5.54
C ILE A 505 14.81 -10.24 -6.75
N LYS A 506 14.64 -8.97 -7.13
CA LYS A 506 15.33 -8.36 -8.29
C LYS A 506 16.53 -7.50 -7.91
N ILE A 507 17.10 -7.77 -6.78
CA ILE A 507 18.29 -7.13 -6.24
C ILE A 507 19.50 -8.04 -6.42
N ALA A 508 20.68 -7.45 -6.39
CA ALA A 508 21.93 -8.18 -6.43
C ALA A 508 22.09 -9.05 -5.18
N PHE A 509 22.50 -10.30 -5.38
CA PHE A 509 22.71 -11.25 -4.30
C PHE A 509 23.89 -12.17 -4.63
N ASP A 510 24.99 -12.00 -3.92
CA ASP A 510 26.16 -12.88 -3.98
C ASP A 510 26.00 -14.02 -2.97
N LEU A 511 25.56 -15.18 -3.44
CA LEU A 511 25.30 -16.35 -2.57
C LEU A 511 26.58 -16.82 -1.84
N ASP A 512 27.74 -16.80 -2.50
CA ASP A 512 28.98 -17.31 -1.91
C ASP A 512 29.52 -16.34 -0.84
N TYR A 513 29.38 -15.05 -1.06
CA TYR A 513 29.67 -14.03 -0.04
C TYR A 513 28.77 -14.21 1.18
N TRP A 514 27.44 -14.33 0.96
CA TRP A 514 26.50 -14.44 2.08
C TRP A 514 26.58 -15.80 2.78
N LYS A 515 27.04 -16.86 2.14
CA LYS A 515 27.40 -18.13 2.82
C LYS A 515 28.50 -17.94 3.84
N LYS A 516 29.51 -17.12 3.56
CA LYS A 516 30.61 -16.82 4.51
C LYS A 516 30.11 -16.02 5.70
N ILE A 517 29.39 -14.92 5.43
CA ILE A 517 28.80 -14.09 6.51
C ILE A 517 27.86 -14.91 7.39
N ALA A 518 27.00 -15.71 6.78
CA ALA A 518 26.04 -16.53 7.50
C ALA A 518 26.72 -17.58 8.39
N ALA A 519 27.82 -18.18 7.94
CA ALA A 519 28.58 -19.12 8.75
C ALA A 519 29.26 -18.48 9.96
N GLU A 520 29.63 -17.20 9.86
CA GLU A 520 30.20 -16.43 10.97
C GLU A 520 29.10 -15.96 11.96
N GLU A 521 27.98 -15.45 11.45
CA GLU A 521 26.90 -14.94 12.29
C GLU A 521 26.06 -16.04 12.95
N TYR A 522 25.88 -17.17 12.26
CA TYR A 522 25.05 -18.29 12.70
C TYR A 522 25.79 -19.64 12.60
N PRO A 523 26.88 -19.83 13.38
CA PRO A 523 27.73 -21.03 13.25
C PRO A 523 27.02 -22.35 13.56
N HIS A 524 25.90 -22.29 14.28
CA HIS A 524 25.07 -23.45 14.63
C HIS A 524 23.78 -23.54 13.79
N GLY A 525 23.61 -22.65 12.79
CA GLY A 525 22.40 -22.51 12.00
C GLY A 525 21.37 -21.55 12.59
N LEU A 526 20.17 -21.50 11.99
CA LEU A 526 19.08 -20.66 12.48
C LEU A 526 18.41 -21.27 13.72
N PRO A 527 17.95 -20.46 14.68
CA PRO A 527 17.24 -20.97 15.83
C PRO A 527 15.92 -21.62 15.42
N LYS A 528 15.50 -22.63 16.17
CA LYS A 528 14.12 -23.12 16.10
C LYS A 528 13.16 -22.10 16.71
N PRO A 529 11.84 -22.16 16.37
CA PRO A 529 10.87 -21.18 16.80
C PRO A 529 10.76 -21.02 18.32
N TYR A 530 10.80 -19.78 18.79
CA TYR A 530 10.59 -19.38 20.19
C TYR A 530 9.96 -17.98 20.27
N ALA A 531 9.21 -17.72 21.33
CA ALA A 531 8.68 -16.39 21.64
C ALA A 531 8.44 -16.22 23.14
N ASN A 532 8.72 -15.02 23.65
CA ASN A 532 8.36 -14.56 24.98
C ASN A 532 7.07 -13.71 24.97
N ASP A 533 6.53 -13.46 23.80
CA ASP A 533 5.35 -12.64 23.57
C ASP A 533 4.08 -13.51 23.59
N PRO A 534 3.14 -13.29 24.55
CA PRO A 534 1.92 -14.08 24.65
C PRO A 534 0.94 -13.88 23.48
N THR A 535 1.18 -12.91 22.61
CA THR A 535 0.37 -12.70 21.40
C THR A 535 0.83 -13.55 20.20
N GLN A 536 1.91 -14.33 20.35
CA GLN A 536 2.41 -15.22 19.32
C GLN A 536 1.96 -16.66 19.58
N TRP A 537 1.44 -17.40 18.58
CA TRP A 537 0.95 -18.78 18.80
C TRP A 537 2.05 -19.77 19.20
N ILE A 538 3.31 -19.44 18.99
CA ILE A 538 4.47 -20.24 19.44
C ILE A 538 4.86 -19.95 20.91
N PHE A 539 4.17 -19.06 21.62
CA PHE A 539 4.47 -18.72 23.01
C PHE A 539 4.34 -19.93 23.94
N HIS A 540 5.33 -20.12 24.82
CA HIS A 540 5.42 -21.28 25.71
C HIS A 540 4.33 -21.32 26.82
N GLY A 541 3.63 -20.22 27.07
CA GLY A 541 2.57 -20.16 28.07
C GLY A 541 3.01 -19.98 29.52
N HIS A 542 4.30 -20.08 29.85
CA HIS A 542 4.77 -19.88 31.24
C HIS A 542 4.80 -18.40 31.61
N PRO A 543 4.28 -17.99 32.80
CA PRO A 543 4.19 -16.57 33.15
C PRO A 543 5.52 -15.83 33.09
N CYS A 544 6.56 -16.38 33.72
CA CYS A 544 7.87 -15.73 33.82
C CYS A 544 8.96 -16.40 33.00
N GLY A 545 8.65 -17.44 32.22
CA GLY A 545 9.64 -18.14 31.37
C GLY A 545 10.21 -17.21 30.31
N SER A 546 11.46 -17.45 29.92
CA SER A 546 12.16 -16.67 28.89
C SER A 546 13.11 -17.52 28.10
N VAL A 547 13.07 -17.33 26.76
CA VAL A 547 14.04 -17.88 25.83
C VAL A 547 14.67 -16.71 25.05
N ILE A 548 15.99 -16.64 25.03
CA ILE A 548 16.71 -15.55 24.35
C ILE A 548 17.73 -16.10 23.37
N TRP A 549 18.03 -15.30 22.36
CA TRP A 549 19.22 -15.48 21.54
C TRP A 549 20.44 -14.97 22.30
N ASN A 550 21.45 -15.82 22.50
CA ASN A 550 22.68 -15.45 23.15
C ASN A 550 23.74 -15.10 22.12
N GLU A 551 24.18 -13.84 22.11
CA GLU A 551 25.15 -13.32 21.13
C GLU A 551 26.55 -13.94 21.27
N GLU A 552 26.92 -14.45 22.45
CA GLU A 552 28.21 -15.07 22.65
C GLU A 552 28.26 -16.51 22.15
N THR A 553 27.23 -17.29 22.45
CA THR A 553 27.11 -18.67 22.00
C THR A 553 26.53 -18.83 20.61
N LYS A 554 25.92 -17.75 20.07
CA LYS A 554 25.18 -17.75 18.81
C LYS A 554 24.13 -18.85 18.74
N TRP A 555 23.42 -19.03 19.87
CA TRP A 555 22.34 -20.01 20.01
C TRP A 555 21.27 -19.55 21.00
N THR A 556 20.11 -20.27 21.01
CA THR A 556 19.06 -20.04 22.01
C THR A 556 19.51 -20.56 23.38
N THR A 557 19.08 -19.87 24.41
CA THR A 557 19.29 -20.27 25.81
C THR A 557 18.12 -19.80 26.68
N HIS A 558 17.99 -20.37 27.88
CA HIS A 558 17.11 -19.80 28.90
C HIS A 558 17.58 -18.39 29.30
N GLY A 559 16.67 -17.44 29.17
CA GLY A 559 16.88 -16.09 29.67
C GLY A 559 16.59 -15.95 31.17
N PRO A 560 16.83 -14.76 31.75
CA PRO A 560 16.38 -14.45 33.11
C PRO A 560 14.85 -14.52 33.20
N LEU A 561 14.32 -14.84 34.40
CA LEU A 561 12.88 -14.81 34.60
C LEU A 561 12.31 -13.41 34.31
N ARG A 562 11.27 -13.35 33.49
CA ARG A 562 10.68 -12.10 33.05
C ARG A 562 9.96 -11.36 34.17
N THR A 563 10.00 -10.05 34.13
CA THR A 563 9.26 -9.14 35.03
C THR A 563 8.58 -8.00 34.21
N ASP A 564 8.31 -8.23 32.92
CA ASP A 564 7.63 -7.27 32.05
C ASP A 564 6.12 -7.23 32.28
N ASP A 565 5.45 -6.32 31.59
CA ASP A 565 4.02 -6.04 31.72
C ASP A 565 3.10 -7.19 31.26
N THR A 566 3.64 -8.20 30.56
CA THR A 566 2.86 -9.35 30.10
C THR A 566 2.77 -10.47 31.16
N VAL A 567 3.68 -10.52 32.11
CA VAL A 567 3.77 -11.60 33.11
C VAL A 567 2.48 -11.76 33.92
N LEU A 568 1.94 -10.67 34.43
CA LEU A 568 0.69 -10.70 35.22
C LEU A 568 -0.52 -11.07 34.36
N GLN A 569 -0.52 -10.68 33.08
CA GLN A 569 -1.57 -11.04 32.12
C GLN A 569 -1.56 -12.56 31.82
N VAL A 570 -0.38 -13.13 31.62
CA VAL A 570 -0.22 -14.57 31.43
C VAL A 570 -0.60 -15.35 32.70
N ALA A 571 -0.24 -14.86 33.91
CA ALA A 571 -0.59 -15.50 35.16
C ALA A 571 -2.11 -15.56 35.37
N ILE A 572 -2.85 -14.48 35.05
CA ILE A 572 -4.31 -14.48 35.08
C ILE A 572 -4.91 -15.45 34.05
N ALA A 573 -4.38 -15.45 32.82
CA ALA A 573 -4.84 -16.40 31.81
C ALA A 573 -4.64 -17.85 32.26
N ARG A 574 -3.54 -18.16 32.95
CA ARG A 574 -3.30 -19.47 33.57
C ARG A 574 -4.28 -19.78 34.69
N LEU A 575 -4.52 -18.82 35.54
CA LEU A 575 -5.47 -18.98 36.61
C LEU A 575 -6.88 -19.31 36.10
N LEU A 576 -7.25 -18.78 34.94
CA LEU A 576 -8.51 -19.06 34.27
C LEU A 576 -8.48 -20.30 33.34
N GLY A 577 -7.34 -21.01 33.31
CA GLY A 577 -7.17 -22.25 32.57
C GLY A 577 -7.02 -22.09 31.07
N TYR A 578 -6.53 -20.92 30.59
CA TYR A 578 -6.20 -20.72 29.18
C TYR A 578 -4.88 -21.39 28.84
N ARG A 579 -4.79 -22.01 27.67
CA ARG A 579 -3.59 -22.68 27.14
C ARG A 579 -3.27 -22.17 25.73
N TRP A 580 -2.00 -21.95 25.47
CA TRP A 580 -1.52 -21.48 24.17
C TRP A 580 -1.42 -22.61 23.14
N PRO A 581 -1.52 -22.33 21.82
CA PRO A 581 -1.43 -23.35 20.79
C PRO A 581 -0.17 -24.22 20.88
N ALA A 582 0.98 -23.61 21.19
CA ALA A 582 2.25 -24.33 21.38
C ALA A 582 2.24 -25.40 22.47
N GLU A 583 1.37 -25.28 23.46
CA GLU A 583 1.21 -26.27 24.51
C GLU A 583 0.28 -27.42 24.09
N LEU A 584 -0.64 -27.13 23.17
CA LEU A 584 -1.66 -28.08 22.71
C LEU A 584 -1.17 -28.93 21.54
N ASP A 585 -0.12 -28.47 20.86
CA ASP A 585 0.47 -29.13 19.69
C ASP A 585 1.89 -29.65 20.02
N ALA A 586 1.98 -30.95 20.31
CA ALA A 586 3.26 -31.60 20.59
C ALA A 586 4.18 -31.68 19.37
N GLU A 587 3.60 -31.67 18.16
CA GLU A 587 4.35 -31.78 16.88
C GLU A 587 4.83 -30.41 16.39
N MET A 588 4.40 -29.30 16.98
CA MET A 588 4.88 -27.97 16.61
C MET A 588 6.39 -27.88 16.79
N GLU A 589 7.13 -27.53 15.75
CA GLU A 589 8.57 -27.36 15.84
C GLU A 589 8.91 -26.13 16.70
N LEU A 590 9.68 -26.34 17.79
CA LEU A 590 10.06 -25.30 18.75
C LEU A 590 11.49 -25.52 19.24
N ALA A 591 12.12 -24.46 19.73
CA ALA A 591 13.40 -24.54 20.42
C ALA A 591 13.29 -25.45 21.67
N GLU A 592 14.41 -26.10 22.05
CA GLU A 592 14.40 -27.02 23.20
C GLU A 592 14.05 -26.28 24.49
N GLU A 593 14.61 -25.12 24.72
CA GLU A 593 14.31 -24.28 25.87
C GLU A 593 12.83 -23.83 25.92
N GLN A 594 12.23 -23.63 24.73
CA GLN A 594 10.82 -23.31 24.60
C GLN A 594 9.95 -24.51 25.02
N ARG A 595 10.32 -25.74 24.62
CA ARG A 595 9.64 -26.97 25.04
C ARG A 595 9.81 -27.24 26.54
N GLU A 596 10.99 -26.94 27.09
CA GLU A 596 11.20 -27.06 28.52
C GLU A 596 10.28 -26.11 29.32
N TRP A 597 10.07 -24.88 28.86
CA TRP A 597 9.12 -23.97 29.50
C TRP A 597 7.67 -24.46 29.37
N ILE A 598 7.31 -25.05 28.22
CA ILE A 598 5.99 -25.69 28.05
C ILE A 598 5.81 -26.81 29.09
N ASN A 599 6.81 -27.66 29.26
CA ASN A 599 6.75 -28.75 30.23
C ASN A 599 6.62 -28.22 31.68
N ARG A 600 7.32 -27.12 32.01
CA ARG A 600 7.18 -26.46 33.32
C ARG A 600 5.79 -25.86 33.56
N CYS A 601 5.02 -25.57 32.50
CA CYS A 601 3.64 -25.12 32.65
C CYS A 601 2.74 -26.15 33.35
N GLU A 602 3.06 -27.46 33.34
CA GLU A 602 2.32 -28.47 34.08
C GLU A 602 2.25 -28.16 35.57
N GLY A 603 3.32 -27.59 36.18
CA GLY A 603 3.38 -27.19 37.56
C GLY A 603 2.37 -26.09 37.91
N VAL A 604 2.12 -25.16 36.99
CA VAL A 604 1.17 -24.06 37.23
C VAL A 604 -0.27 -24.38 36.80
N LEU A 605 -0.50 -25.46 36.04
CA LEU A 605 -1.85 -25.92 35.68
C LEU A 605 -2.71 -26.31 36.88
N GLY A 606 -2.09 -26.77 37.97
CA GLY A 606 -2.81 -27.11 39.21
C GLY A 606 -3.55 -25.93 39.83
N HIS A 607 -3.18 -24.68 39.53
CA HIS A 607 -3.85 -23.48 40.00
C HIS A 607 -5.02 -23.06 39.10
N ALA A 608 -5.19 -23.68 37.93
CA ALA A 608 -6.23 -23.31 36.98
C ALA A 608 -7.62 -23.60 37.55
N ASP A 609 -8.50 -22.62 37.40
CA ASP A 609 -9.89 -22.79 37.75
C ASP A 609 -10.59 -23.77 36.81
N ARG A 610 -11.47 -24.63 37.37
CA ARG A 610 -12.11 -25.70 36.61
C ARG A 610 -13.18 -25.17 35.66
N ASP A 611 -14.00 -24.24 36.14
CA ASP A 611 -15.08 -23.63 35.35
C ASP A 611 -14.63 -22.35 34.61
N GLY A 612 -13.42 -21.84 34.93
CA GLY A 612 -12.88 -20.65 34.31
C GLY A 612 -13.43 -19.34 34.85
N ILE A 613 -13.98 -19.38 36.11
CA ILE A 613 -14.54 -18.23 36.79
C ILE A 613 -13.71 -17.97 38.05
N VAL A 614 -13.14 -16.77 38.18
CA VAL A 614 -12.36 -16.38 39.36
C VAL A 614 -12.88 -15.04 39.88
N CYS A 615 -13.54 -15.08 41.07
CA CYS A 615 -14.09 -13.88 41.69
C CYS A 615 -13.02 -13.08 42.44
N LEU A 616 -13.06 -11.75 42.33
CA LEU A 616 -12.18 -10.89 43.08
C LEU A 616 -12.43 -10.97 44.58
N PRO A 617 -13.68 -10.86 45.07
CA PRO A 617 -14.00 -11.13 46.47
C PRO A 617 -14.02 -12.65 46.77
N ALA A 618 -13.90 -12.98 48.03
CA ALA A 618 -14.07 -14.36 48.46
C ALA A 618 -15.57 -14.73 48.45
N VAL A 619 -15.94 -15.71 47.64
CA VAL A 619 -17.31 -16.21 47.50
C VAL A 619 -17.31 -17.74 47.46
N ARG A 620 -18.38 -18.38 47.82
CA ARG A 620 -18.55 -19.84 47.74
C ARG A 620 -17.46 -20.63 48.52
N GLY A 621 -16.84 -20.01 49.52
CA GLY A 621 -15.71 -20.62 50.23
C GLY A 621 -14.39 -20.62 49.44
N GLU A 622 -14.35 -20.04 48.26
CA GLU A 622 -13.13 -19.89 47.46
C GLU A 622 -12.30 -18.67 47.92
N ARG A 623 -10.98 -18.77 47.76
CA ARG A 623 -10.06 -17.67 48.04
C ARG A 623 -10.24 -16.54 47.03
N ARG A 624 -9.94 -15.30 47.47
CA ARG A 624 -9.93 -14.14 46.59
C ARG A 624 -8.98 -14.35 45.43
N ALA A 625 -9.29 -13.75 44.26
CA ALA A 625 -8.44 -13.80 43.06
C ALA A 625 -6.98 -13.43 43.35
N VAL A 626 -6.75 -12.38 44.18
CA VAL A 626 -5.41 -11.93 44.54
C VAL A 626 -4.61 -13.00 45.29
N ASP A 627 -5.21 -13.70 46.21
CA ASP A 627 -4.57 -14.75 47.01
C ASP A 627 -4.19 -15.96 46.12
N ARG A 628 -5.09 -16.31 45.20
CA ARG A 628 -4.84 -17.36 44.17
C ARG A 628 -3.73 -16.97 43.21
N LEU A 629 -3.70 -15.71 42.75
CA LEU A 629 -2.68 -15.17 41.86
C LEU A 629 -1.29 -15.16 42.54
N GLU A 630 -1.19 -14.75 43.80
CA GLU A 630 0.06 -14.75 44.56
C GLU A 630 0.65 -16.17 44.70
N VAL A 631 -0.21 -17.18 44.95
CA VAL A 631 0.26 -18.57 45.01
C VAL A 631 0.76 -19.06 43.66
N LEU A 632 0.06 -18.77 42.59
CA LEU A 632 0.48 -19.13 41.21
C LEU A 632 1.83 -18.46 40.86
N LEU A 633 1.98 -17.17 41.18
CA LEU A 633 3.23 -16.46 40.92
C LEU A 633 4.38 -16.99 41.81
N ALA A 634 4.11 -17.36 43.05
CA ALA A 634 5.12 -17.97 43.90
C ALA A 634 5.63 -19.30 43.32
N ASP A 635 4.74 -20.14 42.83
CA ASP A 635 5.11 -21.41 42.20
C ASP A 635 5.83 -21.17 40.85
N ALA A 636 5.39 -20.19 40.07
CA ALA A 636 6.02 -19.89 38.78
C ALA A 636 7.44 -19.35 38.91
N TYR A 637 7.72 -18.51 39.90
CA TYR A 637 9.04 -17.92 40.16
C TYR A 637 9.93 -18.78 41.07
N GLY A 638 9.33 -19.71 41.88
CA GLY A 638 10.06 -20.51 42.85
C GLY A 638 10.84 -19.62 43.83
N ASP A 639 12.09 -19.95 44.09
CA ASP A 639 12.97 -19.22 45.01
C ASP A 639 13.19 -17.73 44.67
N GLN A 640 12.86 -17.31 43.45
CA GLN A 640 12.98 -15.91 43.03
C GLN A 640 11.74 -15.07 43.37
N TRP A 641 10.65 -15.71 43.89
CA TRP A 641 9.50 -14.96 44.37
C TRP A 641 9.83 -14.19 45.65
N SER A 642 9.61 -12.89 45.60
CA SER A 642 9.93 -11.99 46.71
C SER A 642 9.08 -10.71 46.64
N ALA A 643 9.07 -9.93 47.72
CA ALA A 643 8.46 -8.60 47.73
C ALA A 643 9.06 -7.68 46.62
N THR A 644 10.33 -7.82 46.34
CA THR A 644 11.04 -7.08 45.29
C THR A 644 10.53 -7.49 43.90
N THR A 645 10.37 -8.79 43.64
CA THR A 645 9.84 -9.31 42.38
C THR A 645 8.42 -8.83 42.16
N ARG A 646 7.58 -8.91 43.18
CA ARG A 646 6.21 -8.37 43.16
C ARG A 646 6.16 -6.87 42.85
N SER A 647 7.03 -6.09 43.49
CA SER A 647 7.12 -4.64 43.24
C SER A 647 7.52 -4.33 41.81
N LYS A 648 8.51 -5.06 41.21
CA LYS A 648 8.91 -4.92 39.80
C LYS A 648 7.76 -5.23 38.86
N LEU A 649 6.99 -6.28 39.13
CA LEU A 649 5.81 -6.62 38.34
C LEU A 649 4.75 -5.51 38.37
N LEU A 650 4.48 -4.94 39.55
CA LEU A 650 3.53 -3.83 39.68
C LEU A 650 4.04 -2.54 39.04
N GLU A 651 5.36 -2.30 39.07
CA GLU A 651 5.98 -1.18 38.38
C GLU A 651 5.86 -1.34 36.86
N SER A 652 6.08 -2.54 36.29
CA SER A 652 5.99 -2.81 34.85
C SER A 652 4.60 -2.58 34.29
N VAL A 653 3.56 -2.64 35.12
CA VAL A 653 2.15 -2.42 34.73
C VAL A 653 1.57 -1.06 35.17
N ASP A 654 2.44 -0.06 35.38
CA ASP A 654 2.06 1.29 35.83
C ASP A 654 1.23 1.32 37.12
N HIS A 655 1.56 0.42 38.09
CA HIS A 655 0.86 0.30 39.35
C HIS A 655 1.82 0.28 40.57
N ALA A 656 2.96 0.96 40.43
CA ALA A 656 3.98 1.04 41.48
C ALA A 656 3.42 1.55 42.82
N GLY A 657 3.90 0.96 43.91
CA GLY A 657 3.53 1.37 45.28
C GLY A 657 2.15 0.97 45.74
N LYS A 658 1.41 0.18 44.95
CA LYS A 658 0.10 -0.38 45.30
C LYS A 658 0.17 -1.91 45.37
N ASP A 659 -0.95 -2.59 45.51
CA ASP A 659 -1.05 -4.04 45.63
C ASP A 659 -1.68 -4.71 44.41
N LEU A 660 -1.54 -6.04 44.30
CA LEU A 660 -2.05 -6.85 43.19
C LEU A 660 -3.61 -6.84 43.15
N GLY A 661 -4.27 -6.72 44.28
CA GLY A 661 -5.73 -6.67 44.35
C GLY A 661 -6.28 -5.42 43.68
N SER A 662 -5.70 -4.26 43.98
CA SER A 662 -6.07 -3.00 43.34
C SER A 662 -5.69 -2.98 41.85
N TRP A 663 -4.59 -3.66 41.43
CA TRP A 663 -4.26 -3.82 40.00
C TRP A 663 -5.33 -4.67 39.28
N LEU A 664 -5.76 -5.79 39.87
CA LEU A 664 -6.80 -6.64 39.30
C LEU A 664 -8.10 -5.86 39.07
N SER A 665 -8.51 -5.04 40.05
CA SER A 665 -9.73 -4.27 39.93
C SER A 665 -9.64 -3.07 39.02
N ASP A 666 -8.51 -2.36 38.95
CA ASP A 666 -8.41 -1.03 38.33
C ASP A 666 -7.70 -1.03 36.96
N LYS A 667 -6.80 -1.98 36.71
CA LYS A 667 -5.88 -1.93 35.55
C LYS A 667 -5.91 -3.18 34.68
N PHE A 668 -6.12 -4.35 35.25
CA PHE A 668 -5.99 -5.63 34.53
C PHE A 668 -6.74 -5.62 33.18
N PHE A 669 -8.04 -5.35 33.20
CA PHE A 669 -8.87 -5.54 32.02
C PHE A 669 -8.52 -4.53 30.90
N ILE A 670 -8.24 -3.28 31.25
CA ILE A 670 -7.81 -2.26 30.28
C ILE A 670 -6.49 -2.67 29.61
N GLN A 671 -5.54 -3.19 30.39
CA GLN A 671 -4.27 -3.66 29.89
C GLN A 671 -4.41 -4.96 29.09
N HIS A 672 -5.33 -5.86 29.49
CA HIS A 672 -5.68 -7.07 28.73
C HIS A 672 -6.24 -6.71 27.35
N CYS A 673 -7.21 -5.80 27.27
CA CYS A 673 -7.73 -5.33 25.99
C CYS A 673 -6.62 -4.73 25.11
N LYS A 674 -5.76 -3.89 25.69
CA LYS A 674 -4.66 -3.27 24.92
C LYS A 674 -3.66 -4.30 24.39
N LEU A 675 -3.26 -5.27 25.22
CA LEU A 675 -2.31 -6.33 24.84
C LEU A 675 -2.89 -7.19 23.70
N PHE A 676 -4.14 -7.57 23.81
CA PHE A 676 -4.82 -8.46 22.87
C PHE A 676 -5.67 -7.70 21.82
N GLN A 677 -5.18 -6.56 21.35
CA GLN A 677 -5.69 -5.81 20.18
C GLN A 677 -7.18 -5.43 20.28
N ASN A 678 -7.67 -5.15 21.48
CA ASN A 678 -9.09 -4.94 21.81
C ASN A 678 -10.00 -6.14 21.45
N ARG A 679 -9.43 -7.33 21.45
CA ARG A 679 -10.10 -8.62 21.29
C ARG A 679 -9.81 -9.52 22.50
N PRO A 680 -10.26 -9.13 23.71
CA PRO A 680 -9.95 -9.86 24.95
C PRO A 680 -10.60 -11.24 24.94
N PHE A 681 -9.92 -12.22 25.52
CA PHE A 681 -10.46 -13.56 25.77
C PHE A 681 -10.71 -13.84 27.28
N ILE A 682 -10.51 -12.82 28.11
CA ILE A 682 -10.88 -12.82 29.53
C ILE A 682 -11.83 -11.65 29.74
N TRP A 683 -13.03 -11.95 30.25
CA TRP A 683 -14.00 -10.93 30.60
C TRP A 683 -13.87 -10.54 32.07
N HIS A 684 -14.07 -9.26 32.37
CA HIS A 684 -14.16 -8.74 33.74
C HIS A 684 -15.60 -8.27 33.98
N ILE A 685 -16.44 -9.17 34.52
CA ILE A 685 -17.86 -8.93 34.85
C ILE A 685 -17.93 -8.31 36.23
N TRP A 686 -18.66 -7.21 36.41
CA TRP A 686 -18.75 -6.48 37.67
C TRP A 686 -20.09 -5.76 37.84
N ASP A 687 -20.41 -5.44 39.08
CA ASP A 687 -21.66 -4.76 39.47
C ASP A 687 -21.61 -3.22 39.48
N GLY A 688 -20.50 -2.63 39.05
CA GLY A 688 -20.29 -1.18 38.94
C GLY A 688 -19.63 -0.55 40.17
N LEU A 689 -19.47 -1.26 41.27
CA LEU A 689 -18.86 -0.75 42.51
C LEU A 689 -17.42 -1.24 42.66
N LYS A 690 -16.53 -0.39 43.18
CA LYS A 690 -15.12 -0.76 43.40
C LYS A 690 -14.93 -1.85 44.46
N ASP A 691 -15.78 -1.85 45.48
CA ASP A 691 -15.82 -2.80 46.59
C ASP A 691 -16.99 -3.79 46.46
N GLY A 692 -17.59 -3.87 45.30
CA GLY A 692 -18.68 -4.75 44.94
C GLY A 692 -18.27 -6.11 44.41
N PHE A 693 -19.18 -6.78 43.76
CA PHE A 693 -18.93 -8.05 43.09
C PHE A 693 -18.21 -7.83 41.77
N SER A 694 -17.14 -8.58 41.57
CA SER A 694 -16.53 -8.69 40.25
C SER A 694 -15.86 -10.06 40.06
N ALA A 695 -15.86 -10.54 38.82
CA ALA A 695 -15.32 -11.84 38.42
C ALA A 695 -14.58 -11.76 37.09
N LEU A 696 -13.45 -12.47 36.99
CA LEU A 696 -12.75 -12.72 35.76
C LEU A 696 -13.26 -14.04 35.17
N VAL A 697 -13.58 -14.05 33.89
CA VAL A 697 -14.18 -15.21 33.24
C VAL A 697 -13.42 -15.51 31.94
N ASN A 698 -13.02 -16.77 31.79
CA ASN A 698 -12.48 -17.27 30.55
C ASN A 698 -13.61 -17.39 29.52
N TYR A 699 -13.56 -16.55 28.50
CA TYR A 699 -14.60 -16.47 27.47
C TYR A 699 -14.77 -17.77 26.66
N HIS A 700 -13.71 -18.59 26.54
CA HIS A 700 -13.78 -19.90 25.85
C HIS A 700 -14.55 -20.96 26.62
N LYS A 701 -14.67 -20.79 27.95
CA LYS A 701 -15.43 -21.68 28.84
C LYS A 701 -16.82 -21.13 29.13
N LEU A 702 -17.12 -19.90 28.69
CA LEU A 702 -18.40 -19.27 28.96
C LEU A 702 -19.50 -19.88 28.08
N ASP A 703 -20.30 -20.71 28.66
CA ASP A 703 -21.50 -21.30 28.08
C ASP A 703 -22.72 -20.99 28.99
N TYR A 704 -23.88 -21.45 28.59
CA TYR A 704 -25.13 -21.27 29.39
C TYR A 704 -24.97 -21.73 30.81
N LYS A 705 -24.39 -22.90 31.03
CA LYS A 705 -24.21 -23.49 32.35
C LYS A 705 -23.23 -22.71 33.24
N SER A 706 -22.14 -22.23 32.67
CA SER A 706 -21.14 -21.42 33.37
C SER A 706 -21.69 -20.04 33.71
N LEU A 707 -22.48 -19.42 32.79
CA LEU A 707 -23.17 -18.18 33.10
C LEU A 707 -24.24 -18.35 34.17
N GLU A 708 -25.02 -19.46 34.17
CA GLU A 708 -25.94 -19.83 35.20
C GLU A 708 -25.23 -20.01 36.55
N THR A 709 -24.07 -20.67 36.56
CA THR A 709 -23.23 -20.83 37.75
C THR A 709 -22.72 -19.49 38.27
N LEU A 710 -22.26 -18.60 37.41
CA LEU A 710 -21.86 -17.25 37.82
C LEU A 710 -23.01 -16.48 38.45
N THR A 711 -24.22 -16.53 37.85
CA THR A 711 -25.40 -15.75 38.25
C THR A 711 -25.97 -16.23 39.57
N TYR A 712 -26.19 -17.52 39.72
CA TYR A 712 -26.91 -18.04 40.88
C TYR A 712 -26.00 -18.58 41.98
N THR A 713 -24.83 -19.07 41.64
CA THR A 713 -23.91 -19.64 42.63
C THR A 713 -22.92 -18.59 43.13
N TYR A 714 -22.11 -17.98 42.28
CA TYR A 714 -21.09 -17.03 42.76
C TYR A 714 -21.71 -15.70 43.20
N LEU A 715 -22.48 -15.05 42.33
CA LEU A 715 -23.15 -13.80 42.65
C LEU A 715 -24.24 -14.00 43.70
N GLY A 716 -24.96 -15.13 43.68
CA GLY A 716 -25.95 -15.49 44.70
C GLY A 716 -25.35 -15.63 46.11
N ASP A 717 -24.16 -16.23 46.23
CA ASP A 717 -23.43 -16.28 47.50
C ASP A 717 -23.02 -14.88 47.99
N TRP A 718 -22.52 -14.05 47.10
CA TRP A 718 -22.17 -12.65 47.40
C TRP A 718 -23.38 -11.86 47.88
N ILE A 719 -24.53 -11.98 47.25
CA ILE A 719 -25.81 -11.38 47.66
C ILE A 719 -26.17 -11.84 49.09
N THR A 720 -26.04 -13.14 49.34
CA THR A 720 -26.30 -13.71 50.68
C THR A 720 -25.35 -13.13 51.73
N GLN A 721 -24.06 -12.97 51.38
CA GLN A 721 -23.08 -12.34 52.29
C GLN A 721 -23.45 -10.88 52.56
N GLN A 722 -23.88 -10.09 51.54
CA GLN A 722 -24.29 -8.71 51.76
C GLN A 722 -25.54 -8.61 52.64
N LYS A 723 -26.55 -9.48 52.51
CA LYS A 723 -27.72 -9.54 53.38
C LYS A 723 -27.34 -9.80 54.83
N LYS A 724 -26.37 -10.68 55.08
CA LYS A 724 -25.82 -10.92 56.40
C LYS A 724 -25.07 -9.68 56.94
N GLN A 725 -24.22 -9.03 56.12
CA GLN A 725 -23.49 -7.84 56.51
C GLN A 725 -24.42 -6.66 56.87
N ILE A 726 -25.56 -6.52 56.23
CA ILE A 726 -26.58 -5.54 56.56
C ILE A 726 -27.13 -5.85 57.97
N SER A 727 -27.43 -7.12 58.30
CA SER A 727 -27.89 -7.51 59.64
C SER A 727 -26.84 -7.28 60.70
N GLU A 728 -25.54 -7.25 60.31
CA GLU A 728 -24.41 -6.97 61.22
C GLU A 728 -24.06 -5.47 61.26
N GLY A 729 -24.77 -4.62 60.53
CA GLY A 729 -24.58 -3.17 60.51
C GLY A 729 -23.31 -2.69 59.81
N ILE A 730 -22.85 -3.45 58.82
CA ILE A 730 -21.62 -3.10 58.06
C ILE A 730 -21.94 -2.01 57.02
N ASP A 731 -21.21 -0.91 57.07
CA ASP A 731 -21.34 0.23 56.15
C ASP A 731 -21.16 -0.19 54.71
N GLY A 732 -22.01 0.38 53.81
CA GLY A 732 -21.95 0.14 52.37
C GLY A 732 -22.55 -1.20 51.90
N ALA A 733 -22.95 -2.10 52.84
CA ALA A 733 -23.51 -3.39 52.45
C ALA A 733 -24.85 -3.27 51.70
N GLU A 734 -25.67 -2.27 52.01
CA GLU A 734 -26.92 -2.01 51.27
C GLU A 734 -26.65 -1.60 49.80
N ALA A 735 -25.68 -0.72 49.58
CA ALA A 735 -25.30 -0.30 48.22
C ALA A 735 -24.73 -1.47 47.40
N ARG A 736 -23.87 -2.30 48.03
CA ARG A 736 -23.33 -3.50 47.40
C ARG A 736 -24.40 -4.54 47.09
N LEU A 737 -25.39 -4.70 47.95
CA LEU A 737 -26.52 -5.58 47.71
C LEU A 737 -27.35 -5.11 46.50
N ALA A 738 -27.71 -3.84 46.47
CA ALA A 738 -28.50 -3.27 45.39
C ALA A 738 -27.79 -3.40 44.04
N ALA A 739 -26.47 -3.15 44.00
CA ALA A 739 -25.66 -3.29 42.79
C ALA A 739 -25.55 -4.76 42.32
N ALA A 740 -25.35 -5.69 43.26
CA ALA A 740 -25.30 -7.12 42.97
C ALA A 740 -26.62 -7.67 42.44
N GLU A 741 -27.77 -7.26 43.06
CA GLU A 741 -29.11 -7.66 42.60
C GLU A 741 -29.42 -7.07 41.20
N ALA A 742 -28.95 -5.85 40.90
CA ALA A 742 -29.07 -5.27 39.56
C ALA A 742 -28.25 -6.04 38.50
N LEU A 743 -27.01 -6.43 38.86
CA LEU A 743 -26.18 -7.28 37.99
C LEU A 743 -26.85 -8.66 37.78
N GLN A 744 -27.34 -9.30 38.86
CA GLN A 744 -28.02 -10.60 38.78
C GLN A 744 -29.19 -10.55 37.79
N LYS A 745 -30.03 -9.52 37.89
CA LYS A 745 -31.14 -9.32 36.96
C LYS A 745 -30.69 -9.18 35.50
N SER A 746 -29.59 -8.45 35.26
CA SER A 746 -29.03 -8.30 33.90
C SER A 746 -28.55 -9.64 33.35
N LEU A 747 -27.87 -10.46 34.16
CA LEU A 747 -27.39 -11.77 33.75
C LEU A 747 -28.56 -12.77 33.55
N GLU A 748 -29.64 -12.68 34.35
CA GLU A 748 -30.86 -13.45 34.15
C GLU A 748 -31.52 -13.14 32.80
N LEU A 749 -31.64 -11.87 32.44
CA LEU A 749 -32.19 -11.47 31.14
C LEU A 749 -31.36 -12.04 29.97
N ILE A 750 -30.03 -12.14 30.12
CA ILE A 750 -29.16 -12.79 29.12
C ILE A 750 -29.45 -14.29 29.07
N LEU A 751 -29.59 -14.96 30.23
CA LEU A 751 -29.91 -16.39 30.30
C LEU A 751 -31.26 -16.71 29.69
N GLU A 752 -32.27 -15.88 29.95
CA GLU A 752 -33.64 -16.04 29.47
C GLU A 752 -33.81 -15.59 28.01
N GLY A 753 -32.88 -14.81 27.50
CA GLY A 753 -32.94 -14.25 26.15
C GLY A 753 -34.00 -13.17 25.99
N GLU A 754 -34.20 -12.37 27.04
CA GLU A 754 -35.18 -11.28 27.06
C GLU A 754 -34.55 -9.92 26.66
N GLU A 755 -35.41 -8.98 26.26
CA GLU A 755 -34.97 -7.63 25.95
C GLU A 755 -34.16 -6.96 27.06
N PRO A 756 -33.02 -6.28 26.80
CA PRO A 756 -32.46 -5.94 25.49
C PRO A 756 -31.45 -6.98 24.95
N TYR A 757 -31.37 -8.16 25.52
CA TYR A 757 -30.34 -9.17 25.22
C TYR A 757 -30.89 -10.31 24.34
N ASP A 758 -32.12 -10.27 23.89
CA ASP A 758 -32.76 -11.28 23.05
C ASP A 758 -32.05 -11.49 21.69
N ILE A 759 -31.39 -10.44 21.16
CA ILE A 759 -30.65 -10.51 19.92
C ILE A 759 -29.27 -11.18 20.06
N PHE A 760 -28.80 -11.41 21.30
CA PHE A 760 -27.48 -11.98 21.59
C PHE A 760 -27.58 -13.43 22.09
N VAL A 761 -28.70 -14.10 21.95
CA VAL A 761 -28.92 -15.42 22.50
C VAL A 761 -28.34 -16.51 21.60
N ARG A 762 -27.16 -17.00 21.92
CA ARG A 762 -26.44 -18.03 21.18
C ARG A 762 -27.16 -19.39 21.06
N TRP A 763 -27.93 -19.77 22.07
CA TRP A 763 -28.64 -21.06 22.10
C TRP A 763 -29.97 -21.06 21.36
N LYS A 764 -30.44 -19.91 20.87
CA LYS A 764 -31.60 -19.85 19.99
C LYS A 764 -31.16 -20.19 18.55
N PRO A 765 -31.90 -21.01 17.81
CA PRO A 765 -31.61 -21.24 16.39
C PRO A 765 -31.59 -19.93 15.62
N LEU A 766 -30.74 -19.86 14.58
CA LEU A 766 -30.54 -18.64 13.77
C LEU A 766 -31.85 -18.13 13.17
N GLU A 767 -32.74 -19.02 12.76
CA GLU A 767 -34.07 -18.74 12.21
C GLU A 767 -35.03 -18.07 13.20
N GLU A 768 -34.78 -18.23 14.49
CA GLU A 768 -35.55 -17.59 15.57
C GLU A 768 -34.95 -16.25 16.01
N GLN A 769 -33.81 -15.86 15.46
CA GLN A 769 -33.13 -14.64 15.85
C GLN A 769 -33.44 -13.50 14.86
N PRO A 770 -33.79 -12.29 15.36
CA PRO A 770 -34.21 -11.19 14.48
C PRO A 770 -33.10 -10.59 13.62
N ILE A 771 -31.81 -10.79 13.98
CA ILE A 771 -30.68 -10.14 13.30
C ILE A 771 -30.13 -10.90 12.09
N GLY A 772 -30.54 -12.15 11.85
CA GLY A 772 -30.12 -12.93 10.69
C GLY A 772 -28.65 -13.33 10.62
N TRP A 773 -27.88 -13.20 11.71
CA TRP A 773 -26.50 -13.67 11.86
C TRP A 773 -26.39 -14.49 13.16
N HIS A 774 -25.27 -15.19 13.37
CA HIS A 774 -25.11 -16.12 14.51
C HIS A 774 -24.37 -15.41 15.67
N PRO A 775 -25.09 -14.77 16.61
CA PRO A 775 -24.47 -14.08 17.75
C PRO A 775 -23.93 -15.08 18.79
N ASP A 776 -22.96 -14.61 19.56
CA ASP A 776 -22.38 -15.35 20.67
C ASP A 776 -23.00 -14.88 22.00
N LEU A 777 -23.08 -15.79 22.99
CA LEU A 777 -23.45 -15.48 24.39
C LEU A 777 -22.60 -14.32 24.94
N ASN A 778 -21.31 -14.26 24.56
CA ASN A 778 -20.42 -13.19 24.94
C ASN A 778 -20.88 -11.80 24.48
N ASP A 779 -21.66 -11.71 23.41
CA ASP A 779 -22.18 -10.42 22.93
C ASP A 779 -23.17 -9.83 23.92
N GLY A 780 -23.98 -10.66 24.57
CA GLY A 780 -24.84 -10.23 25.65
C GLY A 780 -24.09 -9.90 26.95
N VAL A 781 -23.13 -10.74 27.34
CA VAL A 781 -22.29 -10.54 28.49
C VAL A 781 -21.40 -9.29 28.38
N ARG A 782 -20.97 -8.96 27.16
CA ARG A 782 -20.13 -7.78 26.90
C ARG A 782 -20.74 -6.47 27.37
N LEU A 783 -22.07 -6.35 27.43
CA LEU A 783 -22.76 -5.16 27.94
C LEU A 783 -22.60 -4.97 29.44
N ASN A 784 -22.15 -5.99 30.16
CA ASN A 784 -21.98 -5.99 31.62
C ASN A 784 -20.52 -6.11 32.05
N ILE A 785 -19.57 -6.02 31.10
CA ILE A 785 -18.15 -6.01 31.42
C ILE A 785 -17.69 -4.62 31.83
N ARG A 786 -16.64 -4.57 32.61
CA ARG A 786 -15.99 -3.31 33.02
C ARG A 786 -15.39 -2.61 31.79
N PRO A 787 -15.69 -1.29 31.57
CA PRO A 787 -15.14 -0.52 30.47
C PRO A 787 -13.62 -0.28 30.58
#